data_1151f50035c9d496785d361e1a418b08
#
_entry.id   1151f50035c9d496785d361e1a418b08
#
_cell.length_a   1.000
_cell.length_b   1.000
_cell.length_c   1.000
_cell.angle_alpha   90.00
_cell.angle_beta   90.00
_cell.angle_gamma   90.00
#
_symmetry.space_group_name_H-M   'P 1'
#
loop_
_entity.id
_entity.type
_entity.pdbx_description
1 polymer ?
#
loop_
_entity_poly.entity_id
_entity_poly.type
_entity_poly.pdbx_seq_one_letter_code
_entity_poly.pdbx_strand_id
1 'polypeptide(L)'
;MIWIVLSVFFSITLNASERPFFSFIAADFSKQLSQKTVRQVYQDSTGYLWFVTQEGLSRYDGYQLLNFVHDPRDANSISSDNVRAVVEDKRNRLWIATDGGGLNLFDAEMHHFIELDAEENSVTKPTSDRQQALYLDTEGFIWIGYRNGNFSRFNSKDMTFKHFNTRELLPELDHDAGITSILEDEQYLFLTTNGNGLLKLSKMDNQLSRLSTKSASPLFSDRLTSVFIDVQKRLWLTSYDAGISVLKPGSGQFITWQHHENRTDSVAANLVHTIYQDHKNRIWLGTEAGVSLWDSRDAFTSYNIKNGLSDSKVLSIFQDATGLMWLGTYSGITKSVEIPFEQIDSGLASNVVLGFAETLSSDGDRAIWVASYGGLTRLNSDGEVQQIINKQSSPALNDERVMTVRGDRNILWFGTRGGGLGRLNVDSQKIHYLKHDPKNPQSLSFDGVSAILPDPEGNLWVGTFGGGLDFLPKGSNDFVHYRYQINHPRSISSDRVLALERLEDGTLVIGTVSGINLFNPITLDFDRIEYQTVKIDGLSAPMAWALHQDSDMNLWVGTQGGGLNKWSSSDMYALNNHFSHYNGLNGLPSSHIYSIQSDEEANLWLSSTAGLTRFNPVNDKVRHFDSSNGLQDKEFNFGAGFTDSEGYMYFGGNSGFVRFHPNEITDSQKVPPVVLVRTKKLNDKVGVDLLYQDQPEIVLDYQDYYISFEFAALDFNAPELNEYRYKLEGLDPNWVELGHTRSASFTNLPAGDYVLRVQASNNQGLWNTKGKSLLLHVLPPPWQTSWAYVLYTIFLILVVLDGIRRYQHKRLREKRHLIELEMKVDERTIDLIRANE
;
A
#
# COMPACT_ATOMS: atom_id res chain seq x y z
N MET A 1 51.69 39.45 7.40
CA MET A 1 50.94 38.41 8.08
C MET A 1 49.47 38.59 7.65
N ILE A 2 49.13 38.04 6.47
CA ILE A 2 47.80 38.20 5.80
C ILE A 2 47.06 36.89 5.98
N TRP A 3 45.89 36.95 6.66
CA TRP A 3 44.98 35.83 6.81
C TRP A 3 44.10 35.79 5.56
N ILE A 4 44.24 34.72 4.78
CA ILE A 4 43.32 34.38 3.69
C ILE A 4 42.21 33.49 4.30
N VAL A 5 40.99 34.04 4.37
CA VAL A 5 39.79 33.29 4.69
C VAL A 5 39.30 32.61 3.41
N LEU A 6 39.49 31.30 3.33
CA LEU A 6 38.84 30.47 2.29
C LEU A 6 37.35 30.27 2.67
N SER A 7 36.44 30.99 2.02
CA SER A 7 35.02 30.71 2.03
C SER A 7 34.75 29.56 1.09
N VAL A 8 34.54 28.36 1.64
CA VAL A 8 34.01 27.22 0.91
C VAL A 8 32.52 27.49 0.65
N PHE A 9 32.20 27.90 -0.57
CA PHE A 9 30.84 27.87 -1.06
C PHE A 9 30.44 26.40 -1.23
N PHE A 10 29.66 25.87 -0.30
CA PHE A 10 28.84 24.71 -0.56
C PHE A 10 27.72 25.13 -1.52
N SER A 11 27.92 24.86 -2.79
CA SER A 11 26.80 24.85 -3.76
C SER A 11 25.90 23.69 -3.38
N ILE A 12 24.83 23.98 -2.65
CA ILE A 12 23.70 23.08 -2.58
C ILE A 12 23.08 23.14 -3.98
N THR A 13 23.42 22.18 -4.81
CA THR A 13 22.60 21.85 -5.99
C THR A 13 21.26 21.40 -5.45
N LEU A 14 20.27 22.31 -5.42
CA LEU A 14 18.89 21.90 -5.32
C LEU A 14 18.60 21.09 -6.58
N ASN A 15 18.57 19.76 -6.41
CA ASN A 15 18.00 18.88 -7.40
C ASN A 15 16.61 19.43 -7.75
N ALA A 16 16.37 19.65 -9.03
CA ALA A 16 15.02 19.91 -9.53
C ALA A 16 14.16 18.76 -9.05
N SER A 17 13.30 19.01 -8.07
CA SER A 17 12.39 17.98 -7.57
C SER A 17 11.50 17.56 -8.72
N GLU A 18 11.70 16.34 -9.19
CA GLU A 18 10.81 15.71 -10.15
C GLU A 18 9.39 15.79 -9.61
N ARG A 19 8.41 16.06 -10.50
CA ARG A 19 7.00 16.15 -10.10
C ARG A 19 6.54 14.74 -9.72
N PRO A 20 6.06 14.51 -8.50
CA PRO A 20 5.63 13.18 -8.08
C PRO A 20 4.43 12.74 -8.92
N PHE A 21 4.47 11.50 -9.40
CA PHE A 21 3.37 10.89 -10.10
C PHE A 21 2.40 10.25 -9.10
N PHE A 22 1.09 10.39 -9.35
CA PHE A 22 0.05 9.81 -8.51
C PHE A 22 -0.90 8.97 -9.37
N SER A 23 -1.22 7.77 -8.89
CA SER A 23 -2.36 6.99 -9.36
C SER A 23 -3.58 7.30 -8.53
N PHE A 24 -4.69 7.50 -9.19
CA PHE A 24 -5.99 7.70 -8.57
C PHE A 24 -6.87 6.50 -8.91
N ILE A 25 -7.36 5.82 -7.89
CA ILE A 25 -8.13 4.58 -8.01
C ILE A 25 -9.47 4.78 -7.31
N ALA A 26 -10.57 4.73 -8.05
CA ALA A 26 -11.91 4.74 -7.45
C ALA A 26 -12.08 3.54 -6.52
N ALA A 27 -12.50 3.78 -5.28
CA ALA A 27 -12.70 2.71 -4.31
C ALA A 27 -13.96 1.90 -4.66
N ASP A 28 -13.81 0.60 -4.89
CA ASP A 28 -14.90 -0.30 -5.31
C ASP A 28 -16.05 -0.35 -4.30
N PHE A 29 -15.76 -0.21 -3.02
CA PHE A 29 -16.75 -0.16 -1.96
C PHE A 29 -17.61 1.12 -1.95
N SER A 30 -17.28 2.13 -2.76
CA SER A 30 -18.08 3.37 -2.89
C SER A 30 -19.56 3.12 -3.24
N LYS A 31 -19.85 1.96 -3.85
CA LYS A 31 -21.22 1.53 -4.15
C LYS A 31 -22.02 1.11 -2.90
N GLN A 32 -21.33 0.81 -1.81
CA GLN A 32 -21.91 0.38 -0.53
C GLN A 32 -22.11 1.53 0.46
N LEU A 33 -21.61 2.74 0.15
CA LEU A 33 -21.87 3.93 0.96
C LEU A 33 -23.37 4.22 1.05
N SER A 34 -23.83 4.75 2.18
CA SER A 34 -25.20 5.23 2.35
C SER A 34 -25.58 6.26 1.27
N GLN A 35 -24.61 7.12 0.89
CA GLN A 35 -24.74 8.05 -0.23
C GLN A 35 -23.34 8.39 -0.77
N LYS A 36 -23.24 8.62 -2.08
CA LYS A 36 -21.93 8.77 -2.77
C LYS A 36 -21.21 10.10 -2.53
N THR A 37 -21.91 11.15 -2.12
CA THR A 37 -21.29 12.46 -1.86
C THR A 37 -20.56 12.43 -0.52
N VAL A 38 -19.22 12.36 -0.55
CA VAL A 38 -18.38 12.28 0.65
C VAL A 38 -17.80 13.64 0.99
N ARG A 39 -18.29 14.25 2.08
CA ARG A 39 -17.93 15.61 2.53
C ARG A 39 -16.69 15.66 3.40
N GLN A 40 -16.45 14.62 4.19
CA GLN A 40 -15.27 14.50 5.02
C GLN A 40 -14.82 13.03 5.07
N VAL A 41 -13.52 12.81 5.02
CA VAL A 41 -12.86 11.55 5.39
C VAL A 41 -12.13 11.80 6.70
N TYR A 42 -12.31 10.91 7.66
CA TYR A 42 -11.71 11.01 8.99
C TYR A 42 -11.19 9.65 9.44
N GLN A 43 -10.08 9.60 10.17
CA GLN A 43 -9.58 8.39 10.81
C GLN A 43 -9.60 8.56 12.32
N ASP A 44 -10.27 7.64 13.03
CA ASP A 44 -10.31 7.65 14.50
C ASP A 44 -9.01 7.12 15.12
N SER A 45 -8.86 7.28 16.42
CA SER A 45 -7.67 6.83 17.16
C SER A 45 -7.48 5.31 17.17
N THR A 46 -8.54 4.54 16.91
CA THR A 46 -8.49 3.08 16.73
C THR A 46 -7.90 2.72 15.38
N GLY A 47 -8.07 3.59 14.37
CA GLY A 47 -7.60 3.46 13.01
C GLY A 47 -8.70 3.21 11.97
N TYR A 48 -9.99 3.12 12.36
CA TYR A 48 -11.09 3.03 11.41
C TYR A 48 -11.21 4.31 10.57
N LEU A 49 -11.58 4.16 9.29
CA LEU A 49 -11.94 5.29 8.46
C LEU A 49 -13.44 5.57 8.53
N TRP A 50 -13.78 6.83 8.64
CA TRP A 50 -15.14 7.34 8.67
C TRP A 50 -15.38 8.23 7.47
N PHE A 51 -16.48 7.97 6.77
CA PHE A 51 -16.92 8.74 5.60
C PHE A 51 -18.21 9.48 5.94
N VAL A 52 -18.11 10.79 6.01
CA VAL A 52 -19.24 11.69 6.24
C VAL A 52 -19.95 11.91 4.91
N THR A 53 -21.20 11.49 4.81
CA THR A 53 -21.98 11.62 3.58
C THR A 53 -23.17 12.55 3.73
N GLN A 54 -23.88 12.79 2.65
CA GLN A 54 -25.09 13.58 2.66
C GLN A 54 -26.30 12.83 3.25
N GLU A 55 -26.23 11.49 3.28
CA GLU A 55 -27.26 10.60 3.81
C GLU A 55 -26.61 9.59 4.78
N GLY A 56 -26.14 10.09 5.94
CA GLY A 56 -25.57 9.29 7.01
C GLY A 56 -24.05 9.28 7.08
N LEU A 57 -23.55 8.35 7.89
CA LEU A 57 -22.15 8.15 8.23
C LEU A 57 -21.75 6.70 7.93
N SER A 58 -20.58 6.47 7.37
CA SER A 58 -20.09 5.12 7.07
C SER A 58 -18.74 4.88 7.74
N ARG A 59 -18.56 3.72 8.43
CA ARG A 59 -17.28 3.27 9.00
C ARG A 59 -16.70 2.16 8.15
N TYR A 60 -15.40 2.23 7.85
CA TYR A 60 -14.68 1.27 7.03
C TYR A 60 -13.52 0.61 7.80
N ASP A 61 -13.43 -0.71 7.73
CA ASP A 61 -12.40 -1.52 8.40
C ASP A 61 -11.33 -2.10 7.45
N GLY A 62 -11.34 -1.67 6.19
CA GLY A 62 -10.50 -2.21 5.12
C GLY A 62 -11.22 -3.24 4.23
N TYR A 63 -12.32 -3.83 4.69
CA TYR A 63 -13.05 -4.89 3.99
C TYR A 63 -14.55 -4.60 3.85
N GLN A 64 -15.16 -4.05 4.90
CA GLN A 64 -16.61 -3.83 4.98
C GLN A 64 -16.93 -2.40 5.38
N LEU A 65 -18.05 -1.91 4.87
CA LEU A 65 -18.65 -0.65 5.31
C LEU A 65 -19.81 -0.94 6.25
N LEU A 66 -19.80 -0.28 7.40
CA LEU A 66 -20.94 -0.21 8.32
C LEU A 66 -21.57 1.16 8.18
N ASN A 67 -22.81 1.20 7.71
CA ASN A 67 -23.56 2.44 7.48
C ASN A 67 -24.47 2.76 8.65
N PHE A 68 -24.46 4.02 9.09
CA PHE A 68 -25.32 4.59 10.12
C PHE A 68 -26.19 5.66 9.47
N VAL A 69 -27.49 5.42 9.47
CA VAL A 69 -28.50 6.32 8.91
C VAL A 69 -29.57 6.60 9.96
N HIS A 70 -30.30 7.71 9.80
CA HIS A 70 -31.40 8.05 10.69
C HIS A 70 -32.60 7.11 10.48
N ASP A 71 -33.09 6.49 11.56
CA ASP A 71 -34.39 5.78 11.60
C ASP A 71 -35.29 6.48 12.63
N PRO A 72 -36.37 7.13 12.21
CA PRO A 72 -37.30 7.80 13.15
C PRO A 72 -37.94 6.86 14.19
N ARG A 73 -37.83 5.54 13.99
CA ARG A 73 -38.38 4.51 14.91
C ARG A 73 -37.33 4.03 15.91
N ASP A 74 -36.07 4.36 15.70
CA ASP A 74 -34.95 3.97 16.58
C ASP A 74 -34.31 5.23 17.18
N ALA A 75 -34.59 5.48 18.44
CA ALA A 75 -34.02 6.61 19.20
C ALA A 75 -32.50 6.52 19.38
N ASN A 76 -31.90 5.37 19.09
CA ASN A 76 -30.44 5.17 19.13
C ASN A 76 -29.76 5.37 17.77
N SER A 77 -30.53 5.63 16.71
CA SER A 77 -29.98 6.00 15.40
C SER A 77 -29.42 7.42 15.42
N ILE A 78 -28.58 7.76 14.44
CA ILE A 78 -28.11 9.15 14.26
C ILE A 78 -29.31 10.09 14.08
N SER A 79 -29.26 11.28 14.68
CA SER A 79 -30.40 12.20 14.75
C SER A 79 -30.84 12.79 13.41
N SER A 80 -29.95 12.82 12.40
CA SER A 80 -30.22 13.27 11.03
C SER A 80 -29.24 12.65 10.05
N ASP A 81 -29.74 12.32 8.84
CA ASP A 81 -28.91 11.82 7.74
C ASP A 81 -27.93 12.87 7.21
N ASN A 82 -28.22 14.14 7.36
CA ASN A 82 -27.39 15.23 6.82
C ASN A 82 -26.17 15.49 7.71
N VAL A 83 -25.21 14.57 7.67
CA VAL A 83 -23.97 14.68 8.46
C VAL A 83 -23.02 15.70 7.81
N ARG A 84 -22.40 16.55 8.64
CA ARG A 84 -21.51 17.65 8.23
C ARG A 84 -20.06 17.47 8.62
N ALA A 85 -19.80 17.07 9.84
CA ALA A 85 -18.45 16.93 10.35
C ALA A 85 -18.39 15.88 11.47
N VAL A 86 -17.21 15.28 11.61
CA VAL A 86 -16.87 14.35 12.69
C VAL A 86 -15.55 14.80 13.31
N VAL A 87 -15.45 14.71 14.63
CA VAL A 87 -14.23 14.95 15.40
C VAL A 87 -14.16 13.99 16.58
N GLU A 88 -12.97 13.55 16.96
CA GLU A 88 -12.73 12.75 18.15
C GLU A 88 -12.18 13.62 19.27
N ASP A 89 -12.71 13.49 20.49
CA ASP A 89 -12.20 14.23 21.65
C ASP A 89 -10.98 13.53 22.30
N LYS A 90 -10.33 14.18 23.28
CA LYS A 90 -9.15 13.63 23.97
C LYS A 90 -9.42 12.34 24.78
N ARG A 91 -10.69 11.87 24.83
CA ARG A 91 -11.11 10.60 25.45
C ARG A 91 -11.48 9.56 24.42
N ASN A 92 -11.13 9.78 23.16
CA ASN A 92 -11.40 8.92 22.01
C ASN A 92 -12.92 8.72 21.76
N ARG A 93 -13.76 9.74 22.05
CA ARG A 93 -15.18 9.73 21.76
C ARG A 93 -15.46 10.53 20.51
N LEU A 94 -16.21 9.95 19.58
CA LEU A 94 -16.58 10.60 18.33
C LEU A 94 -17.82 11.49 18.49
N TRP A 95 -17.66 12.73 18.08
CA TRP A 95 -18.69 13.75 18.06
C TRP A 95 -19.06 14.06 16.60
N ILE A 96 -20.35 14.01 16.29
CA ILE A 96 -20.87 14.13 14.93
C ILE A 96 -21.83 15.33 14.88
N ALA A 97 -21.53 16.29 13.99
CA ALA A 97 -22.37 17.42 13.69
C ALA A 97 -23.32 17.08 12.54
N THR A 98 -24.60 17.45 12.71
CA THR A 98 -25.61 17.27 11.67
C THR A 98 -26.31 18.60 11.33
N ASP A 99 -26.85 18.71 10.11
CA ASP A 99 -27.67 19.86 9.69
C ASP A 99 -29.15 19.49 9.86
N GLY A 100 -29.70 19.74 11.06
CA GLY A 100 -31.09 19.53 11.42
C GLY A 100 -31.35 18.51 12.53
N GLY A 101 -30.28 17.86 13.08
CA GLY A 101 -30.38 16.91 14.20
C GLY A 101 -29.36 17.20 15.32
N GLY A 102 -28.76 18.39 15.38
CA GLY A 102 -27.85 18.77 16.44
C GLY A 102 -26.54 18.00 16.49
N LEU A 103 -25.98 17.88 17.70
CA LEU A 103 -24.71 17.22 17.98
C LEU A 103 -24.98 15.79 18.49
N ASN A 104 -24.29 14.83 17.92
CA ASN A 104 -24.39 13.42 18.32
C ASN A 104 -23.06 12.93 18.91
N LEU A 105 -23.14 12.13 19.96
CA LEU A 105 -22.04 11.34 20.48
C LEU A 105 -22.22 9.89 20.00
N PHE A 106 -21.22 9.33 19.34
CA PHE A 106 -21.20 7.92 19.00
C PHE A 106 -20.70 7.09 20.19
N ASP A 107 -21.53 6.19 20.67
CA ASP A 107 -21.18 5.19 21.66
C ASP A 107 -20.60 3.95 20.94
N ALA A 108 -19.29 3.77 21.03
CA ALA A 108 -18.60 2.68 20.36
C ALA A 108 -18.89 1.31 20.99
N GLU A 109 -19.28 1.24 22.27
CA GLU A 109 -19.62 -0.01 22.96
C GLU A 109 -20.96 -0.55 22.50
N MET A 110 -21.95 0.34 22.38
CA MET A 110 -23.32 -0.04 22.03
C MET A 110 -23.66 0.14 20.55
N HIS A 111 -22.73 0.74 19.75
CA HIS A 111 -22.94 1.10 18.34
C HIS A 111 -24.20 1.96 18.12
N HIS A 112 -24.49 2.87 19.02
CA HIS A 112 -25.62 3.78 18.93
C HIS A 112 -25.19 5.24 19.13
N PHE A 113 -26.12 6.17 18.85
CA PHE A 113 -25.88 7.60 18.96
C PHE A 113 -26.68 8.17 20.12
N ILE A 114 -26.04 9.10 20.82
CA ILE A 114 -26.69 9.91 21.87
C ILE A 114 -26.81 11.31 21.32
N GLU A 115 -28.03 11.78 21.12
CA GLU A 115 -28.34 13.11 20.64
C GLU A 115 -28.23 14.17 21.73
N LEU A 116 -27.56 15.28 21.39
CA LEU A 116 -27.66 16.54 22.14
C LEU A 116 -28.50 17.52 21.30
N ASP A 117 -29.79 17.51 21.50
CA ASP A 117 -30.74 18.42 20.82
C ASP A 117 -30.47 19.89 21.18
N ALA A 118 -30.81 20.78 20.24
CA ALA A 118 -30.56 22.21 20.41
C ALA A 118 -31.58 22.87 21.37
N GLU A 119 -31.08 23.79 22.21
CA GLU A 119 -31.92 24.63 23.08
C GLU A 119 -31.28 26.01 23.22
N GLU A 120 -32.06 27.06 22.88
CA GLU A 120 -31.56 28.42 22.94
C GLU A 120 -31.26 28.85 24.40
N ASN A 121 -30.07 29.43 24.63
CA ASN A 121 -29.58 29.87 25.95
C ASN A 121 -29.30 28.75 26.96
N SER A 122 -29.29 27.50 26.58
CA SER A 122 -28.89 26.39 27.45
C SER A 122 -27.39 26.32 27.60
N VAL A 123 -26.87 26.11 28.82
CA VAL A 123 -25.45 25.88 29.07
C VAL A 123 -25.04 24.41 28.87
N THR A 124 -25.99 23.53 28.63
CA THR A 124 -25.77 22.08 28.46
C THR A 124 -26.15 21.56 27.08
N LYS A 125 -26.68 22.44 26.23
CA LYS A 125 -27.11 22.07 24.86
C LYS A 125 -26.59 23.06 23.83
N PRO A 126 -26.40 22.65 22.55
CA PRO A 126 -26.06 23.58 21.45
C PRO A 126 -27.19 24.59 21.17
N THR A 127 -26.85 25.76 20.62
CA THR A 127 -27.85 26.82 20.33
C THR A 127 -28.63 26.59 19.04
N SER A 128 -28.18 25.68 18.19
CA SER A 128 -28.83 25.36 16.91
C SER A 128 -28.59 23.91 16.53
N ASP A 129 -29.60 23.27 15.95
CA ASP A 129 -29.57 21.94 15.35
C ASP A 129 -28.86 21.92 13.98
N ARG A 130 -28.58 23.09 13.39
CA ARG A 130 -27.96 23.26 12.08
C ARG A 130 -26.46 23.52 12.22
N GLN A 131 -25.71 22.45 12.49
CA GLN A 131 -24.26 22.50 12.64
C GLN A 131 -23.57 22.29 11.30
N GLN A 132 -22.42 22.96 11.08
CA GLN A 132 -21.69 22.90 9.79
C GLN A 132 -20.23 22.54 9.95
N ALA A 133 -19.58 22.92 11.05
CA ALA A 133 -18.17 22.70 11.29
C ALA A 133 -17.91 22.24 12.73
N LEU A 134 -16.97 21.32 12.91
CA LEU A 134 -16.41 20.92 14.19
C LEU A 134 -14.90 21.09 14.16
N TYR A 135 -14.33 21.51 15.28
CA TYR A 135 -12.89 21.60 15.46
C TYR A 135 -12.52 21.33 16.92
N LEU A 136 -11.58 20.39 17.15
CA LEU A 136 -10.99 20.14 18.47
C LEU A 136 -9.77 21.02 18.68
N ASP A 137 -9.79 21.89 19.69
CA ASP A 137 -8.66 22.75 19.98
C ASP A 137 -7.58 22.04 20.83
N THR A 138 -6.42 22.68 20.94
CA THR A 138 -5.26 22.15 21.68
C THR A 138 -5.52 21.99 23.18
N GLU A 139 -6.47 22.74 23.74
CA GLU A 139 -6.91 22.63 25.15
C GLU A 139 -7.89 21.46 25.36
N GLY A 140 -8.52 20.95 24.28
CA GLY A 140 -9.47 19.82 24.29
C GLY A 140 -10.94 20.23 24.31
N PHE A 141 -11.24 21.48 23.95
CA PHE A 141 -12.59 21.92 23.70
C PHE A 141 -12.97 21.67 22.23
N ILE A 142 -14.25 21.38 22.01
CA ILE A 142 -14.79 21.24 20.65
C ILE A 142 -15.48 22.55 20.28
N TRP A 143 -15.03 23.15 19.18
CA TRP A 143 -15.66 24.33 18.61
C TRP A 143 -16.68 23.90 17.56
N ILE A 144 -17.88 24.50 17.62
CA ILE A 144 -19.01 24.17 16.77
C ILE A 144 -19.43 25.43 16.02
N GLY A 145 -19.40 25.36 14.70
CA GLY A 145 -19.88 26.41 13.80
C GLY A 145 -21.28 26.11 13.30
N TYR A 146 -22.16 27.09 13.33
CA TYR A 146 -23.56 26.95 12.92
C TYR A 146 -23.85 27.67 11.59
N ARG A 147 -24.93 27.23 10.94
CA ARG A 147 -25.40 27.80 9.65
C ARG A 147 -25.84 29.26 9.77
N ASN A 148 -26.29 29.70 10.93
CA ASN A 148 -26.69 31.08 11.22
C ASN A 148 -25.51 32.01 11.57
N GLY A 149 -24.25 31.57 11.35
CA GLY A 149 -23.04 32.34 11.63
C GLY A 149 -22.61 32.40 13.09
N ASN A 150 -23.39 31.92 14.04
CA ASN A 150 -22.98 31.77 15.44
C ASN A 150 -22.02 30.60 15.62
N PHE A 151 -21.38 30.55 16.78
CA PHE A 151 -20.50 29.45 17.13
C PHE A 151 -20.47 29.19 18.65
N SER A 152 -20.06 28.00 19.05
CA SER A 152 -19.97 27.60 20.47
C SER A 152 -18.68 26.87 20.76
N ARG A 153 -18.20 27.01 22.00
CA ARG A 153 -17.14 26.19 22.57
C ARG A 153 -17.75 25.18 23.51
N PHE A 154 -17.57 23.90 23.25
CA PHE A 154 -18.12 22.79 23.99
C PHE A 154 -17.02 22.08 24.79
N ASN A 155 -17.24 21.90 26.10
CA ASN A 155 -16.44 21.07 26.97
C ASN A 155 -17.05 19.67 27.06
N SER A 156 -16.46 18.72 26.30
CA SER A 156 -16.95 17.34 26.28
C SER A 156 -16.71 16.58 27.60
N LYS A 157 -15.90 17.14 28.53
CA LYS A 157 -15.61 16.53 29.82
C LYS A 157 -16.75 16.70 30.81
N ASP A 158 -17.34 17.88 30.89
CA ASP A 158 -18.42 18.26 31.80
C ASP A 158 -19.75 18.57 31.08
N MET A 159 -19.80 18.37 29.77
CA MET A 159 -20.96 18.54 28.88
C MET A 159 -21.52 19.98 28.92
N THR A 160 -20.62 20.98 28.95
CA THR A 160 -21.02 22.39 29.07
C THR A 160 -20.67 23.19 27.83
N PHE A 161 -21.49 24.16 27.48
CA PHE A 161 -21.31 25.02 26.30
C PHE A 161 -21.07 26.49 26.74
N LYS A 162 -20.19 27.16 26.01
CA LYS A 162 -20.07 28.62 25.97
C LYS A 162 -20.45 29.10 24.58
N HIS A 163 -21.50 29.90 24.49
CA HIS A 163 -22.02 30.38 23.19
C HIS A 163 -21.46 31.75 22.84
N PHE A 164 -21.30 32.01 21.53
CA PHE A 164 -20.87 33.25 20.96
C PHE A 164 -21.90 33.69 19.92
N ASN A 165 -22.63 34.79 20.22
CA ASN A 165 -23.61 35.39 19.33
C ASN A 165 -22.90 36.42 18.45
N THR A 166 -22.76 36.15 17.17
CA THR A 166 -22.05 37.05 16.24
C THR A 166 -22.77 38.37 16.05
N ARG A 167 -24.11 38.42 16.23
CA ARG A 167 -24.89 39.67 16.18
C ARG A 167 -24.56 40.65 17.30
N GLU A 168 -24.25 40.12 18.49
CA GLU A 168 -23.86 40.94 19.63
C GLU A 168 -22.40 41.38 19.57
N LEU A 169 -21.53 40.50 19.02
CA LEU A 169 -20.08 40.76 18.93
C LEU A 169 -19.70 41.68 17.75
N LEU A 170 -20.39 41.58 16.60
CA LEU A 170 -20.16 42.35 15.38
C LEU A 170 -21.50 42.56 14.65
N PRO A 171 -22.29 43.61 14.98
CA PRO A 171 -23.63 43.84 14.43
C PRO A 171 -23.69 44.07 12.91
N GLU A 172 -22.55 44.38 12.27
CA GLU A 172 -22.45 44.62 10.82
C GLU A 172 -22.34 43.34 10.00
N LEU A 173 -22.32 42.17 10.62
CA LEU A 173 -22.20 40.90 9.89
C LEU A 173 -23.52 40.50 9.22
N ASP A 174 -23.43 39.83 8.09
CA ASP A 174 -24.53 39.09 7.50
C ASP A 174 -24.80 37.83 8.33
N HIS A 175 -25.98 37.77 8.92
CA HIS A 175 -26.34 36.72 9.90
C HIS A 175 -26.77 35.39 9.26
N ASP A 176 -26.85 35.34 7.92
CA ASP A 176 -27.11 34.13 7.16
C ASP A 176 -25.80 33.49 6.61
N ALA A 177 -24.66 34.14 6.86
CA ALA A 177 -23.36 33.65 6.44
C ALA A 177 -22.82 32.60 7.43
N GLY A 178 -23.15 31.34 7.21
CA GLY A 178 -22.76 30.22 8.06
C GLY A 178 -21.24 30.03 8.17
N ILE A 179 -20.80 29.47 9.32
CA ILE A 179 -19.39 29.10 9.56
C ILE A 179 -19.05 27.84 8.75
N THR A 180 -18.04 27.94 7.88
CA THR A 180 -17.66 26.86 6.95
C THR A 180 -16.48 26.00 7.46
N SER A 181 -15.53 26.62 8.17
CA SER A 181 -14.37 25.94 8.74
C SER A 181 -13.85 26.67 9.97
N ILE A 182 -13.21 25.96 10.89
CA ILE A 182 -12.64 26.49 12.14
C ILE A 182 -11.21 25.96 12.29
N LEU A 183 -10.29 26.83 12.69
CA LEU A 183 -8.90 26.48 12.97
C LEU A 183 -8.32 27.46 14.01
N GLU A 184 -7.29 27.05 14.76
CA GLU A 184 -6.61 27.93 15.70
C GLU A 184 -5.10 28.06 15.44
N ASP A 185 -4.56 29.18 15.89
CA ASP A 185 -3.13 29.32 16.20
C ASP A 185 -2.91 29.60 17.71
N GLU A 186 -1.73 29.99 18.08
CA GLU A 186 -1.38 30.31 19.48
C GLU A 186 -2.21 31.47 20.04
N GLN A 187 -2.68 32.42 19.21
CA GLN A 187 -3.32 33.66 19.62
C GLN A 187 -4.78 33.75 19.27
N TYR A 188 -5.18 33.14 18.15
CA TYR A 188 -6.51 33.34 17.56
C TYR A 188 -7.21 32.03 17.21
N LEU A 189 -8.52 32.08 17.26
CA LEU A 189 -9.39 31.14 16.55
C LEU A 189 -9.86 31.80 15.27
N PHE A 190 -9.63 31.13 14.14
CA PHE A 190 -10.05 31.55 12.81
C PHE A 190 -11.32 30.82 12.42
N LEU A 191 -12.33 31.56 11.95
CA LEU A 191 -13.60 31.02 11.46
C LEU A 191 -13.84 31.57 10.05
N THR A 192 -13.86 30.70 9.05
CA THR A 192 -14.27 31.09 7.70
C THR A 192 -15.78 31.10 7.58
N THR A 193 -16.30 31.98 6.73
CA THR A 193 -17.74 32.16 6.54
C THR A 193 -18.10 32.20 5.06
N ASN A 194 -19.37 31.83 4.77
CA ASN A 194 -19.90 31.97 3.42
C ASN A 194 -20.59 33.35 3.21
N GLY A 195 -19.81 34.43 3.32
CA GLY A 195 -20.32 35.80 3.07
C GLY A 195 -19.72 36.90 3.95
N ASN A 196 -19.14 36.55 5.11
CA ASN A 196 -18.50 37.50 6.01
C ASN A 196 -16.96 37.48 5.97
N GLY A 197 -16.35 36.73 5.09
CA GLY A 197 -14.89 36.58 5.04
C GLY A 197 -14.36 35.75 6.20
N LEU A 198 -13.23 36.18 6.78
CA LEU A 198 -12.56 35.54 7.90
C LEU A 198 -12.84 36.26 9.21
N LEU A 199 -13.42 35.57 10.16
CA LEU A 199 -13.57 36.03 11.54
C LEU A 199 -12.38 35.54 12.37
N LYS A 200 -11.86 36.40 13.24
CA LYS A 200 -10.76 36.11 14.16
C LYS A 200 -11.21 36.40 15.58
N LEU A 201 -11.28 35.37 16.39
CA LEU A 201 -11.55 35.48 17.83
C LEU A 201 -10.22 35.43 18.60
N SER A 202 -9.93 36.48 19.34
CA SER A 202 -8.75 36.50 20.24
C SER A 202 -8.96 35.56 21.42
N LYS A 203 -8.01 34.66 21.67
CA LYS A 203 -8.07 33.72 22.80
C LYS A 203 -7.86 34.41 24.16
N MET A 204 -7.21 35.57 24.15
CA MET A 204 -6.85 36.32 25.35
C MET A 204 -8.05 37.03 25.97
N ASP A 205 -8.86 37.71 25.16
CA ASP A 205 -9.95 38.59 25.64
C ASP A 205 -11.31 38.32 24.98
N ASN A 206 -11.42 37.30 24.14
CA ASN A 206 -12.60 36.93 23.34
C ASN A 206 -13.13 38.05 22.42
N GLN A 207 -12.26 39.01 22.04
CA GLN A 207 -12.67 39.99 21.03
C GLN A 207 -12.73 39.34 19.64
N LEU A 208 -13.86 39.60 18.95
CA LEU A 208 -14.09 39.17 17.57
C LEU A 208 -13.71 40.29 16.61
N SER A 209 -12.95 39.99 15.60
CA SER A 209 -12.58 40.89 14.50
C SER A 209 -12.83 40.25 13.15
N ARG A 210 -12.98 41.06 12.09
CA ARG A 210 -13.30 40.60 10.74
C ARG A 210 -12.21 41.03 9.75
N LEU A 211 -11.78 40.10 8.88
CA LEU A 211 -11.08 40.38 7.63
C LEU A 211 -12.02 40.09 6.46
N SER A 212 -12.12 41.06 5.52
CA SER A 212 -13.03 41.00 4.38
C SER A 212 -12.41 41.62 3.14
N THR A 213 -13.11 41.59 2.05
CA THR A 213 -12.74 42.30 0.79
C THR A 213 -12.63 43.81 0.96
N LYS A 214 -13.18 44.39 2.04
CA LYS A 214 -13.18 45.81 2.38
C LYS A 214 -12.18 46.20 3.46
N SER A 215 -11.39 45.25 3.97
CA SER A 215 -10.38 45.48 5.01
C SER A 215 -9.16 46.20 4.46
N ALA A 216 -8.31 46.79 5.33
CA ALA A 216 -7.03 47.43 4.95
C ALA A 216 -6.06 46.43 4.28
N SER A 217 -6.08 45.18 4.69
CA SER A 217 -5.47 44.04 3.97
C SER A 217 -6.60 43.19 3.39
N PRO A 218 -7.09 43.52 2.17
CA PRO A 218 -8.32 42.94 1.66
C PRO A 218 -8.15 41.47 1.33
N LEU A 219 -9.20 40.68 1.63
CA LEU A 219 -9.37 39.34 1.11
C LEU A 219 -9.80 39.40 -0.36
N PHE A 220 -9.57 38.34 -1.09
CA PHE A 220 -10.02 38.23 -2.47
C PHE A 220 -11.50 37.85 -2.58
N SER A 221 -12.06 37.19 -1.58
CA SER A 221 -13.46 36.85 -1.45
C SER A 221 -13.92 36.88 0.00
N ASP A 222 -15.19 37.26 0.22
CA ASP A 222 -15.87 37.13 1.51
C ASP A 222 -16.58 35.75 1.64
N ARG A 223 -16.60 34.96 0.55
CA ARG A 223 -17.19 33.60 0.52
C ARG A 223 -16.11 32.55 0.65
N LEU A 224 -15.72 32.26 1.89
CA LEU A 224 -14.64 31.32 2.18
C LEU A 224 -15.18 29.89 2.43
N THR A 225 -14.42 28.90 2.00
CA THR A 225 -14.74 27.47 2.18
C THR A 225 -13.96 26.84 3.31
N SER A 226 -12.64 27.12 3.41
CA SER A 226 -11.77 26.50 4.41
C SER A 226 -10.62 27.43 4.81
N VAL A 227 -10.05 27.18 6.01
CA VAL A 227 -8.83 27.81 6.53
C VAL A 227 -7.82 26.74 6.93
N PHE A 228 -6.53 27.01 6.66
CA PHE A 228 -5.45 26.10 6.98
C PHE A 228 -4.17 26.86 7.35
N ILE A 229 -3.38 26.33 8.28
CA ILE A 229 -2.05 26.83 8.62
C ILE A 229 -1.04 25.72 8.36
N ASP A 230 -0.10 25.98 7.45
CA ASP A 230 0.92 25.01 7.07
C ASP A 230 2.10 24.99 8.08
N VAL A 231 3.01 24.01 7.89
CA VAL A 231 4.23 23.88 8.75
C VAL A 231 5.13 25.11 8.72
N GLN A 232 5.05 25.95 7.68
CA GLN A 232 5.77 27.22 7.56
C GLN A 232 5.03 28.40 8.21
N LYS A 233 3.92 28.12 8.93
CA LYS A 233 3.04 29.10 9.57
C LYS A 233 2.38 30.09 8.60
N ARG A 234 2.19 29.69 7.32
CA ARG A 234 1.43 30.49 6.36
C ARG A 234 -0.06 30.18 6.55
N LEU A 235 -0.87 31.25 6.58
CA LEU A 235 -2.33 31.13 6.64
C LEU A 235 -2.91 31.02 5.24
N TRP A 236 -3.55 29.91 4.93
CA TRP A 236 -4.19 29.62 3.65
C TRP A 236 -5.70 29.76 3.79
N LEU A 237 -6.32 30.42 2.83
CA LEU A 237 -7.77 30.59 2.73
C LEU A 237 -8.24 30.12 1.36
N THR A 238 -9.24 29.27 1.33
CA THR A 238 -9.89 28.82 0.08
C THR A 238 -11.26 29.47 -0.04
N SER A 239 -11.77 29.62 -1.26
CA SER A 239 -13.01 30.34 -1.53
C SER A 239 -13.95 29.62 -2.51
N TYR A 240 -15.21 30.04 -2.55
CA TYR A 240 -16.21 29.58 -3.51
C TYR A 240 -16.00 30.12 -4.92
N ASP A 241 -15.30 31.25 -5.10
CA ASP A 241 -15.34 32.01 -6.34
C ASP A 241 -14.01 32.66 -6.78
N ALA A 242 -13.01 32.72 -5.89
CA ALA A 242 -11.77 33.48 -6.13
C ALA A 242 -10.48 32.69 -5.95
N GLY A 243 -10.56 31.36 -5.96
CA GLY A 243 -9.39 30.50 -5.79
C GLY A 243 -8.88 30.44 -4.36
N ILE A 244 -7.60 30.67 -4.17
CA ILE A 244 -6.91 30.59 -2.87
C ILE A 244 -6.14 31.84 -2.56
N SER A 245 -6.10 32.22 -1.27
CA SER A 245 -5.28 33.33 -0.77
C SER A 245 -4.36 32.85 0.35
N VAL A 246 -3.12 33.33 0.34
CA VAL A 246 -2.10 32.96 1.32
C VAL A 246 -1.50 34.18 1.97
N LEU A 247 -1.49 34.18 3.29
CA LEU A 247 -0.79 35.18 4.10
C LEU A 247 0.50 34.60 4.64
N LYS A 248 1.64 35.12 4.20
CA LYS A 248 2.96 34.76 4.76
C LYS A 248 3.18 35.44 6.10
N PRO A 249 3.83 34.78 7.07
CA PRO A 249 4.17 35.41 8.36
C PRO A 249 4.88 36.75 8.18
N GLY A 250 4.37 37.80 8.84
CA GLY A 250 4.95 39.15 8.81
C GLY A 250 4.75 39.96 7.54
N SER A 251 4.12 39.42 6.49
CA SER A 251 3.93 40.17 5.22
C SER A 251 2.79 41.19 5.27
N GLY A 252 1.75 40.92 6.06
CA GLY A 252 0.55 41.77 6.17
C GLY A 252 -0.32 41.82 4.89
N GLN A 253 0.06 41.12 3.82
CA GLN A 253 -0.65 41.12 2.53
C GLN A 253 -0.88 39.68 2.06
N PHE A 254 -2.07 39.46 1.47
CA PHE A 254 -2.43 38.17 0.86
C PHE A 254 -1.88 38.06 -0.56
N ILE A 255 -1.32 36.91 -0.90
CA ILE A 255 -1.03 36.49 -2.28
C ILE A 255 -2.17 35.58 -2.71
N THR A 256 -2.68 35.78 -3.95
CA THR A 256 -3.83 35.01 -4.44
C THR A 256 -3.48 34.30 -5.75
N TRP A 257 -3.89 33.04 -5.87
CA TRP A 257 -3.84 32.26 -7.09
C TRP A 257 -5.25 31.87 -7.53
N GLN A 258 -5.51 32.07 -8.82
CA GLN A 258 -6.78 31.76 -9.48
C GLN A 258 -6.58 30.81 -10.63
N HIS A 259 -7.67 30.19 -11.06
CA HIS A 259 -7.72 29.42 -12.29
C HIS A 259 -7.59 30.33 -13.50
N HIS A 260 -6.78 29.90 -14.48
CA HIS A 260 -6.59 30.55 -15.77
C HIS A 260 -6.70 29.51 -16.89
N GLU A 261 -7.68 29.65 -17.78
CA GLU A 261 -7.95 28.68 -18.85
C GLU A 261 -6.76 28.42 -19.79
N ASN A 262 -5.87 29.39 -19.95
CA ASN A 262 -4.71 29.32 -20.85
C ASN A 262 -3.41 28.88 -20.12
N ARG A 263 -3.48 28.50 -18.85
CA ARG A 263 -2.32 28.08 -18.05
C ARG A 263 -2.55 26.71 -17.44
N THR A 264 -1.73 25.73 -17.82
CA THR A 264 -1.76 24.36 -17.28
C THR A 264 -1.21 24.24 -15.86
N ASP A 265 -0.43 25.26 -15.43
CA ASP A 265 0.18 25.38 -14.11
C ASP A 265 -0.63 26.24 -13.13
N SER A 266 -1.87 26.60 -13.45
CA SER A 266 -2.80 27.27 -12.54
C SER A 266 -3.62 26.26 -11.72
N VAL A 267 -4.26 26.71 -10.63
CA VAL A 267 -5.21 25.89 -9.88
C VAL A 267 -6.36 25.39 -10.78
N ALA A 268 -6.86 24.18 -10.56
CA ALA A 268 -7.82 23.54 -11.47
C ALA A 268 -9.16 24.29 -11.60
N ALA A 269 -9.63 24.96 -10.53
CA ALA A 269 -10.84 25.78 -10.52
C ALA A 269 -10.78 26.87 -9.44
N ASN A 270 -11.60 27.94 -9.61
CA ASN A 270 -11.74 29.00 -8.61
C ASN A 270 -12.61 28.60 -7.41
N LEU A 271 -13.49 27.62 -7.57
CA LEU A 271 -14.17 27.00 -6.44
C LEU A 271 -13.26 25.92 -5.84
N VAL A 272 -12.70 26.23 -4.66
CA VAL A 272 -11.84 25.33 -3.90
C VAL A 272 -12.56 24.94 -2.62
N HIS A 273 -12.86 23.63 -2.47
CA HIS A 273 -13.65 23.11 -1.34
C HIS A 273 -12.81 22.89 -0.10
N THR A 274 -11.59 22.38 -0.26
CA THR A 274 -10.74 21.94 0.84
C THR A 274 -9.26 22.14 0.54
N ILE A 275 -8.47 22.21 1.58
CA ILE A 275 -7.00 22.26 1.56
C ILE A 275 -6.45 21.25 2.57
N TYR A 276 -5.38 20.58 2.21
CA TYR A 276 -4.72 19.59 3.04
C TYR A 276 -3.20 19.63 2.84
N GLN A 277 -2.44 19.41 3.91
CA GLN A 277 -0.99 19.22 3.84
C GLN A 277 -0.64 17.77 4.18
N ASP A 278 0.04 17.09 3.26
CA ASP A 278 0.44 15.70 3.46
C ASP A 278 1.70 15.55 4.33
N HIS A 279 2.07 14.31 4.67
CA HIS A 279 3.24 13.99 5.51
C HIS A 279 4.59 14.41 4.89
N LYS A 280 4.63 14.66 3.58
CA LYS A 280 5.78 15.22 2.85
C LYS A 280 5.74 16.75 2.75
N ASN A 281 4.83 17.39 3.49
CA ASN A 281 4.60 18.84 3.53
C ASN A 281 4.09 19.46 2.22
N ARG A 282 3.55 18.66 1.30
CA ARG A 282 2.96 19.15 0.05
C ARG A 282 1.53 19.62 0.30
N ILE A 283 1.12 20.70 -0.39
CA ILE A 283 -0.22 21.28 -0.25
C ILE A 283 -1.13 20.77 -1.37
N TRP A 284 -2.24 20.17 -0.98
CA TRP A 284 -3.27 19.63 -1.83
C TRP A 284 -4.53 20.47 -1.75
N LEU A 285 -5.17 20.74 -2.88
CA LEU A 285 -6.39 21.52 -3.00
C LEU A 285 -7.46 20.70 -3.69
N GLY A 286 -8.59 20.45 -3.00
CA GLY A 286 -9.78 19.85 -3.60
C GLY A 286 -10.66 20.91 -4.24
N THR A 287 -10.92 20.79 -5.54
CA THR A 287 -11.64 21.78 -6.32
C THR A 287 -12.87 21.22 -7.03
N GLU A 288 -13.65 22.06 -7.68
CA GLU A 288 -14.78 21.69 -8.54
C GLU A 288 -14.35 20.95 -9.83
N ALA A 289 -13.06 21.07 -10.22
CA ALA A 289 -12.52 20.53 -11.48
C ALA A 289 -11.41 19.50 -11.29
N GLY A 290 -11.26 18.94 -10.10
CA GLY A 290 -10.25 17.96 -9.74
C GLY A 290 -9.47 18.34 -8.49
N VAL A 291 -8.31 17.74 -8.33
CA VAL A 291 -7.36 18.04 -7.25
C VAL A 291 -6.13 18.73 -7.82
N SER A 292 -5.64 19.78 -7.14
CA SER A 292 -4.41 20.48 -7.50
C SER A 292 -3.36 20.30 -6.41
N LEU A 293 -2.17 19.91 -6.82
CA LEU A 293 -0.98 19.84 -5.97
C LEU A 293 -0.14 21.08 -6.21
N TRP A 294 0.13 21.85 -5.15
CA TRP A 294 0.99 23.05 -5.24
C TRP A 294 2.46 22.65 -5.18
N ASP A 295 3.24 23.13 -6.15
CA ASP A 295 4.69 23.10 -6.06
C ASP A 295 5.20 24.37 -5.40
N SER A 296 6.33 24.31 -4.72
CA SER A 296 6.92 25.46 -3.99
C SER A 296 7.33 26.63 -4.88
N ARG A 297 7.18 26.54 -6.20
CA ARG A 297 7.53 27.55 -7.22
C ARG A 297 6.32 28.35 -7.73
N ASP A 298 5.21 28.32 -6.97
CA ASP A 298 3.96 29.00 -7.28
C ASP A 298 3.23 28.43 -8.51
N ALA A 299 3.46 27.18 -8.83
CA ALA A 299 2.76 26.42 -9.88
C ALA A 299 1.94 25.26 -9.29
N PHE A 300 0.94 24.82 -10.05
CA PHE A 300 0.06 23.72 -9.66
C PHE A 300 0.09 22.60 -10.69
N THR A 301 0.15 21.37 -10.21
CA THR A 301 -0.13 20.19 -11.02
C THR A 301 -1.54 19.71 -10.71
N SER A 302 -2.40 19.61 -11.71
CA SER A 302 -3.82 19.29 -11.52
C SER A 302 -4.18 17.93 -12.11
N TYR A 303 -4.97 17.17 -11.36
CA TYR A 303 -5.45 15.84 -11.71
C TYR A 303 -6.98 15.83 -11.73
N ASN A 304 -7.57 15.08 -12.66
CA ASN A 304 -9.03 15.03 -12.86
C ASN A 304 -9.51 13.59 -13.21
N ILE A 305 -10.72 13.43 -13.71
CA ILE A 305 -11.30 12.13 -14.08
C ILE A 305 -10.41 11.36 -15.08
N LYS A 306 -9.71 12.06 -15.99
CA LYS A 306 -8.80 11.40 -16.95
C LYS A 306 -7.60 10.73 -16.27
N ASN A 307 -7.26 11.16 -15.06
CA ASN A 307 -6.21 10.60 -14.23
C ASN A 307 -6.75 9.54 -13.25
N GLY A 308 -8.03 9.16 -13.32
CA GLY A 308 -8.64 8.11 -12.50
C GLY A 308 -9.46 8.59 -11.30
N LEU A 309 -9.68 9.90 -11.12
CA LEU A 309 -10.60 10.37 -10.08
C LEU A 309 -12.03 9.86 -10.33
N SER A 310 -12.73 9.48 -9.27
CA SER A 310 -14.14 9.04 -9.33
C SER A 310 -15.09 10.14 -9.75
N ASP A 311 -14.74 11.41 -9.48
CA ASP A 311 -15.48 12.62 -9.90
C ASP A 311 -14.53 13.82 -9.97
N SER A 312 -14.88 14.85 -10.75
CA SER A 312 -14.13 16.12 -10.80
C SER A 312 -14.31 16.96 -9.54
N LYS A 313 -15.43 16.83 -8.81
CA LYS A 313 -15.70 17.59 -7.59
C LYS A 313 -15.08 16.92 -6.37
N VAL A 314 -13.94 17.40 -5.92
CA VAL A 314 -13.24 16.91 -4.74
C VAL A 314 -13.60 17.75 -3.53
N LEU A 315 -14.34 17.16 -2.58
CA LEU A 315 -14.91 17.84 -1.42
C LEU A 315 -14.04 17.73 -0.17
N SER A 316 -13.29 16.65 -0.03
CA SER A 316 -12.40 16.42 1.10
C SER A 316 -11.14 15.68 0.68
N ILE A 317 -10.04 15.95 1.38
CA ILE A 317 -8.74 15.29 1.22
C ILE A 317 -8.27 14.90 2.61
N PHE A 318 -7.79 13.68 2.74
CA PHE A 318 -7.28 13.15 3.99
C PHE A 318 -6.16 12.14 3.71
N GLN A 319 -5.12 12.14 4.52
CA GLN A 319 -4.06 11.12 4.48
C GLN A 319 -4.15 10.27 5.74
N ASP A 320 -4.32 8.96 5.58
CA ASP A 320 -4.41 8.05 6.71
C ASP A 320 -3.05 7.81 7.39
N ALA A 321 -3.08 7.10 8.49
CA ALA A 321 -1.88 6.80 9.26
C ALA A 321 -0.84 5.99 8.47
N THR A 322 -1.22 5.26 7.43
CA THR A 322 -0.30 4.50 6.57
C THR A 322 0.36 5.36 5.50
N GLY A 323 -0.19 6.54 5.23
CA GLY A 323 0.27 7.50 4.22
C GLY A 323 -0.55 7.47 2.94
N LEU A 324 -1.59 6.63 2.86
CA LEU A 324 -2.50 6.58 1.72
C LEU A 324 -3.41 7.82 1.72
N MET A 325 -3.50 8.49 0.55
CA MET A 325 -4.38 9.64 0.39
C MET A 325 -5.80 9.22 0.01
N TRP A 326 -6.78 9.82 0.66
CA TRP A 326 -8.20 9.61 0.43
C TRP A 326 -8.85 10.90 -0.05
N LEU A 327 -9.52 10.82 -1.18
CA LEU A 327 -10.25 11.93 -1.78
C LEU A 327 -11.75 11.62 -1.72
N GLY A 328 -12.48 12.36 -0.91
CA GLY A 328 -13.94 12.32 -0.89
C GLY A 328 -14.48 13.19 -2.02
N THR A 329 -15.26 12.62 -2.92
CA THR A 329 -15.79 13.28 -4.09
C THR A 329 -17.32 13.33 -4.08
N TYR A 330 -17.91 13.96 -5.09
CA TYR A 330 -19.37 14.00 -5.27
C TYR A 330 -19.95 12.61 -5.67
N SER A 331 -19.14 11.74 -6.27
CA SER A 331 -19.58 10.42 -6.78
C SER A 331 -18.87 9.24 -6.12
N GLY A 332 -18.30 9.40 -4.92
CA GLY A 332 -17.65 8.34 -4.16
C GLY A 332 -16.28 8.72 -3.62
N ILE A 333 -15.46 7.71 -3.41
CA ILE A 333 -14.14 7.85 -2.81
C ILE A 333 -13.09 7.45 -3.84
N THR A 334 -12.02 8.21 -3.89
CA THR A 334 -10.81 7.88 -4.64
C THR A 334 -9.65 7.68 -3.68
N LYS A 335 -8.90 6.60 -3.84
CA LYS A 335 -7.59 6.41 -3.22
C LYS A 335 -6.54 7.03 -4.13
N SER A 336 -5.53 7.70 -3.57
CA SER A 336 -4.38 8.17 -4.32
C SER A 336 -3.11 7.58 -3.74
N VAL A 337 -2.39 6.84 -4.58
CA VAL A 337 -1.10 6.23 -4.27
C VAL A 337 -0.02 7.01 -5.02
N GLU A 338 1.02 7.42 -4.31
CA GLU A 338 2.20 7.97 -4.95
C GLU A 338 2.93 6.86 -5.71
N ILE A 339 3.14 7.09 -6.99
CA ILE A 339 3.79 6.11 -7.87
C ILE A 339 5.25 6.49 -7.98
N PRO A 340 6.19 5.61 -7.56
CA PRO A 340 7.60 5.85 -7.74
C PRO A 340 8.07 5.59 -9.18
N PHE A 341 7.14 5.20 -10.09
CA PHE A 341 7.43 4.83 -11.46
C PHE A 341 6.99 5.93 -12.43
N GLU A 342 7.94 6.53 -13.13
CA GLU A 342 7.64 7.43 -14.24
C GLU A 342 7.32 6.59 -15.47
N GLN A 343 6.10 6.71 -16.00
CA GLN A 343 5.66 6.03 -17.23
C GLN A 343 5.86 6.95 -18.43
N ILE A 344 6.63 6.51 -19.41
CA ILE A 344 6.85 7.25 -20.66
C ILE A 344 6.28 6.42 -21.82
N ASP A 345 5.14 6.88 -22.35
CA ASP A 345 4.34 6.21 -23.38
C ASP A 345 4.06 7.07 -24.62
N SER A 346 4.58 8.29 -24.67
CA SER A 346 4.35 9.24 -25.73
C SER A 346 5.64 9.91 -26.19
N GLY A 347 5.64 10.39 -27.44
CA GLY A 347 6.82 11.01 -28.04
C GLY A 347 7.93 10.03 -28.47
N LEU A 348 7.75 8.71 -28.29
CA LEU A 348 8.70 7.69 -28.70
C LEU A 348 8.57 7.35 -30.18
N ALA A 349 9.63 6.78 -30.77
CA ALA A 349 9.58 6.23 -32.11
C ALA A 349 8.54 5.09 -32.23
N SER A 350 8.38 4.29 -31.18
CA SER A 350 7.31 3.30 -30.99
C SER A 350 7.19 2.95 -29.52
N ASN A 351 5.99 2.60 -29.07
CA ASN A 351 5.76 2.19 -27.68
C ASN A 351 6.23 0.75 -27.39
N VAL A 352 6.60 -0.05 -28.39
CA VAL A 352 7.22 -1.37 -28.16
C VAL A 352 8.71 -1.18 -27.95
N VAL A 353 9.12 -1.06 -26.69
CA VAL A 353 10.50 -0.75 -26.26
C VAL A 353 11.26 -2.04 -25.96
N LEU A 354 12.48 -2.17 -26.52
CA LEU A 354 13.27 -3.42 -26.53
C LEU A 354 14.67 -3.26 -25.90
N GLY A 355 15.11 -2.04 -25.61
CA GLY A 355 16.41 -1.84 -24.98
C GLY A 355 16.76 -0.39 -24.76
N PHE A 356 17.77 -0.17 -23.89
CA PHE A 356 18.28 1.14 -23.52
C PHE A 356 19.79 1.16 -23.56
N ALA A 357 20.35 2.35 -23.77
CA ALA A 357 21.78 2.59 -23.66
C ALA A 357 22.05 4.05 -23.29
N GLU A 358 23.14 4.27 -22.58
CA GLU A 358 23.66 5.61 -22.28
C GLU A 358 24.84 5.93 -23.20
N THR A 359 24.94 7.17 -23.68
CA THR A 359 26.10 7.69 -24.40
C THR A 359 26.49 9.04 -23.81
N LEU A 360 27.80 9.33 -23.90
CA LEU A 360 28.38 10.59 -23.52
C LEU A 360 29.05 11.21 -24.76
N SER A 361 28.54 12.36 -25.22
CA SER A 361 29.14 13.07 -26.35
C SER A 361 30.51 13.66 -26.01
N SER A 362 31.27 14.11 -26.99
CA SER A 362 32.61 14.69 -26.78
C SER A 362 32.60 16.02 -26.02
N ASP A 363 31.48 16.75 -25.99
CA ASP A 363 31.25 17.97 -25.20
C ASP A 363 30.68 17.70 -23.81
N GLY A 364 30.48 16.42 -23.45
CA GLY A 364 30.01 16.01 -22.11
C GLY A 364 28.49 15.92 -22.00
N ASP A 365 27.73 16.04 -23.09
CA ASP A 365 26.27 15.88 -23.08
C ASP A 365 25.91 14.38 -22.97
N ARG A 366 25.20 14.05 -21.92
CA ARG A 366 24.72 12.71 -21.59
C ARG A 366 23.35 12.48 -22.22
N ALA A 367 23.15 11.32 -22.83
CA ALA A 367 21.88 10.96 -23.45
C ALA A 367 21.52 9.50 -23.21
N ILE A 368 20.25 9.24 -22.97
CA ILE A 368 19.66 7.89 -22.93
C ILE A 368 19.01 7.60 -24.29
N TRP A 369 19.34 6.45 -24.84
CA TRP A 369 18.81 5.97 -26.12
C TRP A 369 17.83 4.81 -25.86
N VAL A 370 16.67 4.92 -26.48
CA VAL A 370 15.59 3.92 -26.40
C VAL A 370 15.48 3.21 -27.75
N ALA A 371 15.67 1.90 -27.74
CA ALA A 371 15.43 1.04 -28.91
C ALA A 371 13.99 0.57 -28.95
N SER A 372 13.35 0.68 -30.10
CA SER A 372 11.96 0.27 -30.29
C SER A 372 11.68 -0.27 -31.69
N TYR A 373 10.50 -0.83 -31.93
CA TYR A 373 10.08 -1.27 -33.27
C TYR A 373 9.82 -0.14 -34.27
N GLY A 374 9.91 1.11 -33.84
CA GLY A 374 9.79 2.28 -34.73
C GLY A 374 11.08 3.04 -34.95
N GLY A 375 12.19 2.63 -34.33
CA GLY A 375 13.48 3.29 -34.42
C GLY A 375 14.17 3.51 -33.11
N LEU A 376 15.02 4.54 -33.07
CA LEU A 376 15.75 5.01 -31.89
C LEU A 376 15.14 6.32 -31.40
N THR A 377 14.99 6.48 -30.12
CA THR A 377 14.64 7.75 -29.48
C THR A 377 15.77 8.17 -28.55
N ARG A 378 16.21 9.43 -28.66
CA ARG A 378 17.19 10.05 -27.76
C ARG A 378 16.44 10.86 -26.69
N LEU A 379 16.78 10.62 -25.44
CA LEU A 379 16.29 11.38 -24.29
C LEU A 379 17.45 12.20 -23.68
N ASN A 380 17.11 13.34 -23.06
CA ASN A 380 18.03 14.04 -22.16
C ASN A 380 18.07 13.39 -20.78
N SER A 381 18.86 13.94 -19.85
CA SER A 381 18.95 13.50 -18.44
C SER A 381 17.60 13.56 -17.71
N ASP A 382 16.72 14.48 -18.11
CA ASP A 382 15.39 14.65 -17.49
C ASP A 382 14.32 13.71 -18.06
N GLY A 383 14.69 12.81 -19.02
CA GLY A 383 13.77 11.89 -19.67
C GLY A 383 12.96 12.49 -20.83
N GLU A 384 13.24 13.74 -21.23
CA GLU A 384 12.52 14.38 -22.32
C GLU A 384 13.08 13.98 -23.68
N VAL A 385 12.17 13.75 -24.66
CA VAL A 385 12.53 13.36 -26.01
C VAL A 385 13.20 14.51 -26.76
N GLN A 386 14.44 14.29 -27.20
CA GLN A 386 15.26 15.24 -27.96
C GLN A 386 15.25 14.94 -29.46
N GLN A 387 15.28 13.65 -29.85
CA GLN A 387 15.40 13.22 -31.24
C GLN A 387 14.78 11.85 -31.44
N ILE A 388 14.20 11.67 -32.63
CA ILE A 388 13.77 10.35 -33.13
C ILE A 388 14.55 10.04 -34.42
N ILE A 389 15.14 8.84 -34.49
CA ILE A 389 15.81 8.33 -35.67
C ILE A 389 15.06 7.10 -36.19
N ASN A 390 14.50 7.19 -37.38
CA ASN A 390 13.73 6.14 -38.05
C ASN A 390 14.06 6.10 -39.57
N LYS A 391 13.23 5.45 -40.38
CA LYS A 391 13.45 5.42 -41.86
C LYS A 391 13.28 6.76 -42.55
N GLN A 392 12.48 7.67 -42.00
CA GLN A 392 12.18 9.00 -42.55
C GLN A 392 13.10 10.09 -42.01
N SER A 393 13.85 9.84 -40.98
CA SER A 393 14.75 10.82 -40.36
C SER A 393 16.05 11.02 -41.17
N SER A 394 16.82 12.03 -40.81
CA SER A 394 18.18 12.25 -41.29
C SER A 394 19.13 12.34 -40.06
N PRO A 395 19.99 11.36 -39.84
CA PRO A 395 20.22 10.12 -40.63
C PRO A 395 19.02 9.14 -40.58
N ALA A 396 18.86 8.32 -41.63
CA ALA A 396 17.80 7.32 -41.72
C ALA A 396 18.28 5.92 -41.31
N LEU A 397 17.38 5.13 -40.68
CA LEU A 397 17.63 3.72 -40.37
C LEU A 397 17.37 2.82 -41.61
N ASN A 398 18.18 1.77 -41.77
CA ASN A 398 17.95 0.71 -42.76
C ASN A 398 16.73 -0.16 -42.40
N ASP A 399 16.60 -0.50 -41.11
CA ASP A 399 15.46 -1.22 -40.55
C ASP A 399 15.12 -0.53 -39.23
N GLU A 400 13.89 -0.07 -39.06
CA GLU A 400 13.43 0.63 -37.88
C GLU A 400 13.10 -0.29 -36.71
N ARG A 401 13.10 -1.63 -36.92
CA ARG A 401 12.90 -2.60 -35.85
C ARG A 401 14.20 -2.81 -35.09
N VAL A 402 14.52 -1.88 -34.18
CA VAL A 402 15.75 -1.93 -33.38
C VAL A 402 15.53 -2.85 -32.19
N MET A 403 16.29 -3.94 -32.11
CA MET A 403 16.12 -5.03 -31.15
C MET A 403 16.96 -4.83 -29.88
N THR A 404 18.14 -4.21 -30.02
CA THR A 404 19.11 -4.03 -28.94
C THR A 404 19.97 -2.81 -29.19
N VAL A 405 20.42 -2.17 -28.11
CA VAL A 405 21.37 -1.04 -28.16
C VAL A 405 22.41 -1.16 -27.05
N ARG A 406 23.62 -0.64 -27.31
CA ARG A 406 24.68 -0.47 -26.31
C ARG A 406 25.49 0.78 -26.60
N GLY A 407 25.79 1.55 -25.56
CA GLY A 407 26.65 2.73 -25.62
C GLY A 407 28.11 2.38 -25.37
N ASP A 408 29.01 3.04 -26.13
CA ASP A 408 30.45 3.07 -25.87
C ASP A 408 30.93 4.51 -26.08
N ARG A 409 30.94 5.29 -25.00
CA ARG A 409 31.24 6.73 -25.03
C ARG A 409 30.34 7.48 -26.01
N ASN A 410 30.91 8.07 -27.10
CA ASN A 410 30.18 8.78 -28.13
C ASN A 410 29.70 7.89 -29.31
N ILE A 411 29.77 6.58 -29.17
CA ILE A 411 29.26 5.60 -30.14
C ILE A 411 28.04 4.89 -29.56
N LEU A 412 26.97 4.86 -30.33
CA LEU A 412 25.82 3.99 -30.09
C LEU A 412 25.84 2.83 -31.05
N TRP A 413 26.02 1.61 -30.53
CA TRP A 413 25.82 0.38 -31.27
C TRP A 413 24.36 -0.03 -31.18
N PHE A 414 23.76 -0.42 -32.31
CA PHE A 414 22.40 -0.92 -32.33
C PHE A 414 22.21 -2.09 -33.26
N GLY A 415 21.46 -3.07 -32.81
CA GLY A 415 21.12 -4.26 -33.59
C GLY A 415 19.69 -4.17 -34.10
N THR A 416 19.47 -4.55 -35.37
CA THR A 416 18.13 -4.55 -35.94
C THR A 416 17.65 -5.96 -36.24
N ARG A 417 16.35 -6.13 -36.53
CA ARG A 417 15.77 -7.43 -36.84
C ARG A 417 16.23 -8.01 -38.19
N GLY A 418 16.61 -7.17 -39.13
CA GLY A 418 17.00 -7.59 -40.48
C GLY A 418 17.82 -6.58 -41.26
N GLY A 419 18.26 -5.49 -40.65
CA GLY A 419 19.13 -4.46 -41.23
C GLY A 419 20.61 -4.58 -40.86
N GLY A 420 20.97 -5.58 -40.07
CA GLY A 420 22.32 -5.79 -39.57
C GLY A 420 22.65 -5.02 -38.30
N LEU A 421 23.95 -4.82 -38.05
CA LEU A 421 24.54 -4.05 -36.96
C LEU A 421 24.80 -2.62 -37.40
N GLY A 422 24.25 -1.64 -36.69
CA GLY A 422 24.48 -0.21 -36.90
C GLY A 422 25.42 0.38 -35.86
N ARG A 423 26.25 1.32 -36.30
CA ARG A 423 27.14 2.15 -35.48
C ARG A 423 26.84 3.61 -35.73
N LEU A 424 26.22 4.28 -34.77
CA LEU A 424 25.94 5.72 -34.78
C LEU A 424 27.02 6.44 -33.96
N ASN A 425 27.72 7.40 -34.61
CA ASN A 425 28.54 8.36 -33.85
C ASN A 425 27.62 9.55 -33.44
N VAL A 426 27.45 9.76 -32.15
CA VAL A 426 26.49 10.73 -31.64
C VAL A 426 26.89 12.19 -31.87
N ASP A 427 28.20 12.48 -32.03
CA ASP A 427 28.69 13.85 -32.30
C ASP A 427 28.50 14.21 -33.79
N SER A 428 28.89 13.32 -34.69
CA SER A 428 28.80 13.57 -36.14
C SER A 428 27.46 13.19 -36.75
N GLN A 429 26.57 12.50 -36.02
CA GLN A 429 25.27 11.99 -36.48
C GLN A 429 25.39 11.06 -37.71
N LYS A 430 26.54 10.36 -37.88
CA LYS A 430 26.76 9.42 -38.98
C LYS A 430 26.51 7.99 -38.55
N ILE A 431 25.76 7.25 -39.39
CA ILE A 431 25.49 5.82 -39.20
C ILE A 431 26.31 5.03 -40.19
N HIS A 432 27.03 4.02 -39.71
CA HIS A 432 27.70 2.99 -40.50
C HIS A 432 27.03 1.65 -40.18
N TYR A 433 26.81 0.82 -41.27
CA TYR A 433 26.17 -0.50 -41.13
C TYR A 433 27.14 -1.62 -41.51
N LEU A 434 27.14 -2.66 -40.68
CA LEU A 434 27.79 -3.94 -40.93
C LEU A 434 26.68 -4.97 -41.14
N LYS A 435 26.70 -5.64 -42.33
CA LYS A 435 25.64 -6.56 -42.76
C LYS A 435 26.19 -7.88 -43.17
N HIS A 436 25.32 -8.87 -43.23
CA HIS A 436 25.62 -10.18 -43.81
C HIS A 436 25.78 -10.05 -45.31
N ASP A 437 26.92 -10.56 -45.85
CA ASP A 437 27.19 -10.73 -47.27
C ASP A 437 27.53 -12.22 -47.51
N PRO A 438 26.67 -12.98 -48.22
CA PRO A 438 26.94 -14.38 -48.52
C PRO A 438 28.23 -14.63 -49.29
N LYS A 439 28.79 -13.58 -49.91
CA LYS A 439 30.05 -13.64 -50.66
C LYS A 439 31.30 -13.36 -49.83
N ASN A 440 31.11 -12.72 -48.66
CA ASN A 440 32.19 -12.43 -47.75
C ASN A 440 32.03 -13.24 -46.46
N PRO A 441 32.80 -14.32 -46.27
CA PRO A 441 32.69 -15.18 -45.08
C PRO A 441 33.15 -14.52 -43.79
N GLN A 442 33.73 -13.32 -43.84
CA GLN A 442 34.09 -12.51 -42.67
C GLN A 442 33.09 -11.37 -42.39
N SER A 443 32.00 -11.27 -43.18
CA SER A 443 30.92 -10.33 -42.91
C SER A 443 30.11 -10.81 -41.70
N LEU A 444 29.19 -9.97 -41.14
CA LEU A 444 28.27 -10.35 -40.08
C LEU A 444 27.56 -11.67 -40.41
N SER A 445 27.46 -12.59 -39.44
CA SER A 445 26.96 -13.94 -39.69
C SER A 445 25.47 -14.01 -40.04
N PHE A 446 24.70 -13.04 -39.55
CA PHE A 446 23.24 -12.93 -39.77
C PHE A 446 22.75 -11.50 -39.49
N ASP A 447 21.83 -10.97 -40.31
CA ASP A 447 21.34 -9.59 -40.17
C ASP A 447 20.38 -9.34 -38.97
N GLY A 448 19.89 -10.38 -38.35
CA GLY A 448 19.08 -10.28 -37.12
C GLY A 448 20.00 -10.28 -35.89
N VAL A 449 20.28 -9.10 -35.35
CA VAL A 449 21.15 -8.92 -34.16
C VAL A 449 20.29 -8.86 -32.88
N SER A 450 20.61 -9.74 -31.93
CA SER A 450 19.84 -9.90 -30.67
C SER A 450 20.52 -9.33 -29.45
N ALA A 451 21.85 -9.36 -29.40
CA ALA A 451 22.60 -8.88 -28.23
C ALA A 451 23.93 -8.24 -28.70
N ILE A 452 24.37 -7.24 -27.99
CA ILE A 452 25.61 -6.48 -28.27
C ILE A 452 26.34 -6.27 -26.95
N LEU A 453 27.64 -6.53 -26.92
CA LEU A 453 28.48 -6.29 -25.74
C LEU A 453 29.87 -5.77 -26.19
N PRO A 454 30.15 -4.48 -26.01
CA PRO A 454 31.50 -3.95 -26.12
C PRO A 454 32.38 -4.47 -24.97
N ASP A 455 33.64 -4.79 -25.27
CA ASP A 455 34.61 -5.11 -24.25
C ASP A 455 35.53 -3.92 -23.91
N PRO A 456 36.24 -3.92 -22.77
CA PRO A 456 37.10 -2.81 -22.36
C PRO A 456 38.28 -2.56 -23.30
N GLU A 457 38.68 -3.55 -24.07
CA GLU A 457 39.73 -3.46 -25.07
C GLU A 457 39.25 -2.73 -26.35
N GLY A 458 37.94 -2.56 -26.50
CA GLY A 458 37.26 -1.89 -27.59
C GLY A 458 36.88 -2.85 -28.76
N ASN A 459 36.87 -4.17 -28.51
CA ASN A 459 36.26 -5.14 -29.39
C ASN A 459 34.74 -5.23 -29.16
N LEU A 460 34.04 -5.94 -30.04
CA LEU A 460 32.59 -6.07 -29.92
C LEU A 460 32.16 -7.53 -30.07
N TRP A 461 31.36 -8.01 -29.10
CA TRP A 461 30.66 -9.28 -29.19
C TRP A 461 29.22 -9.04 -29.64
N VAL A 462 28.79 -9.83 -30.63
CA VAL A 462 27.48 -9.66 -31.29
C VAL A 462 26.76 -11.00 -31.33
N GLY A 463 25.66 -11.08 -30.57
CA GLY A 463 24.73 -12.21 -30.63
C GLY A 463 23.73 -12.04 -31.76
N THR A 464 23.43 -13.14 -32.49
CA THR A 464 22.46 -13.11 -33.57
C THR A 464 21.33 -14.11 -33.40
N PHE A 465 20.20 -13.90 -34.10
CA PHE A 465 19.03 -14.78 -34.05
C PHE A 465 19.13 -16.04 -34.92
N GLY A 466 20.31 -16.38 -35.44
CA GLY A 466 20.45 -17.55 -36.27
C GLY A 466 21.85 -17.78 -36.87
N GLY A 467 22.77 -16.87 -36.63
CA GLY A 467 24.18 -16.96 -37.08
C GLY A 467 25.19 -17.34 -35.97
N GLY A 468 24.73 -17.51 -34.75
CA GLY A 468 25.58 -17.75 -33.59
C GLY A 468 26.08 -16.47 -32.93
N LEU A 469 27.33 -16.54 -32.44
CA LEU A 469 28.05 -15.44 -31.81
C LEU A 469 29.17 -14.95 -32.73
N ASP A 470 29.19 -13.63 -32.94
CA ASP A 470 30.22 -12.98 -33.76
C ASP A 470 31.13 -12.12 -32.87
N PHE A 471 32.45 -12.14 -33.18
CA PHE A 471 33.44 -11.28 -32.54
C PHE A 471 34.03 -10.33 -33.55
N LEU A 472 33.93 -9.02 -33.28
CA LEU A 472 34.51 -7.96 -34.11
C LEU A 472 35.72 -7.34 -33.40
N PRO A 473 36.94 -7.55 -33.89
CA PRO A 473 38.13 -6.91 -33.33
C PRO A 473 38.09 -5.40 -33.51
N LYS A 474 38.64 -4.67 -32.53
CA LYS A 474 38.75 -3.21 -32.58
C LYS A 474 39.33 -2.70 -33.89
N GLY A 475 38.63 -1.80 -34.52
CA GLY A 475 39.08 -1.16 -35.76
C GLY A 475 38.99 -2.05 -37.02
N SER A 476 38.49 -3.29 -36.89
CA SER A 476 38.19 -4.19 -38.01
C SER A 476 36.75 -4.02 -38.52
N ASN A 477 36.48 -4.51 -39.72
CA ASN A 477 35.15 -4.80 -40.24
C ASN A 477 34.95 -6.30 -40.47
N ASP A 478 35.93 -7.12 -40.15
CA ASP A 478 35.94 -8.57 -40.38
C ASP A 478 35.60 -9.27 -39.07
N PHE A 479 34.60 -10.15 -39.11
CA PHE A 479 34.09 -10.89 -37.96
C PHE A 479 34.73 -12.28 -37.83
N VAL A 480 34.91 -12.75 -36.61
CA VAL A 480 35.17 -14.15 -36.26
C VAL A 480 33.86 -14.77 -35.80
N HIS A 481 33.49 -15.94 -36.32
CA HIS A 481 32.21 -16.58 -36.09
C HIS A 481 32.33 -17.81 -35.19
N TYR A 482 31.46 -17.89 -34.19
CA TYR A 482 31.28 -19.04 -33.34
C TYR A 482 29.87 -19.60 -33.52
N ARG A 483 29.78 -20.81 -34.13
CA ARG A 483 28.51 -21.45 -34.47
C ARG A 483 28.30 -22.77 -33.75
N TYR A 484 27.05 -23.14 -33.58
CA TYR A 484 26.69 -24.47 -33.10
C TYR A 484 27.15 -25.55 -34.03
N GLN A 485 27.79 -26.58 -33.48
CA GLN A 485 28.22 -27.76 -34.20
C GLN A 485 27.79 -29.01 -33.45
N ILE A 486 26.96 -29.85 -34.08
CA ILE A 486 26.31 -31.00 -33.43
C ILE A 486 27.33 -32.03 -32.88
N ASN A 487 28.47 -32.18 -33.56
CA ASN A 487 29.53 -33.14 -33.19
C ASN A 487 30.68 -32.52 -32.40
N HIS A 488 30.54 -31.25 -32.00
CA HIS A 488 31.59 -30.54 -31.29
C HIS A 488 31.04 -30.03 -29.94
N PRO A 489 31.20 -30.78 -28.84
CA PRO A 489 30.57 -30.46 -27.54
C PRO A 489 31.06 -29.14 -26.92
N ARG A 490 32.21 -28.64 -27.40
CA ARG A 490 32.78 -27.35 -26.99
C ARG A 490 32.46 -26.21 -27.96
N SER A 491 31.53 -26.38 -28.91
CA SER A 491 30.97 -25.26 -29.68
C SER A 491 29.88 -24.57 -28.87
N ILE A 492 29.40 -23.38 -29.27
CA ILE A 492 28.23 -22.74 -28.64
C ILE A 492 27.01 -23.66 -28.69
N SER A 493 26.13 -23.63 -27.66
CA SER A 493 24.98 -24.53 -27.53
C SER A 493 23.87 -24.30 -28.55
N SER A 494 23.76 -23.08 -29.11
CA SER A 494 22.80 -22.74 -30.17
C SER A 494 23.26 -21.54 -30.99
N ASP A 495 22.85 -21.49 -32.29
CA ASP A 495 23.02 -20.31 -33.12
C ASP A 495 22.06 -19.15 -32.82
N ARG A 496 21.14 -19.35 -31.86
CA ARG A 496 20.24 -18.31 -31.39
C ARG A 496 20.71 -17.79 -30.03
N VAL A 497 21.50 -16.72 -30.09
CA VAL A 497 21.98 -16.00 -28.90
C VAL A 497 20.92 -15.03 -28.41
N LEU A 498 20.68 -14.96 -27.09
CA LEU A 498 19.65 -14.11 -26.48
C LEU A 498 20.21 -13.03 -25.56
N ALA A 499 21.28 -13.36 -24.81
CA ALA A 499 21.88 -12.46 -23.84
C ALA A 499 23.42 -12.63 -23.83
N LEU A 500 24.12 -11.55 -23.52
CA LEU A 500 25.58 -11.51 -23.34
C LEU A 500 25.86 -10.79 -22.01
N GLU A 501 26.72 -11.36 -21.19
CA GLU A 501 27.19 -10.76 -19.96
C GLU A 501 28.69 -10.98 -19.81
N ARG A 502 29.41 -9.96 -19.31
CA ARG A 502 30.83 -10.09 -18.96
C ARG A 502 30.97 -10.06 -17.46
N LEU A 503 31.50 -11.11 -16.89
CA LEU A 503 31.77 -11.20 -15.48
C LEU A 503 32.93 -10.30 -15.05
N GLU A 504 33.05 -9.96 -13.80
CA GLU A 504 34.15 -9.14 -13.26
C GLU A 504 35.54 -9.71 -13.52
N ASP A 505 35.69 -11.05 -13.54
CA ASP A 505 36.94 -11.73 -13.90
C ASP A 505 37.26 -11.69 -15.40
N GLY A 506 36.36 -11.11 -16.21
CA GLY A 506 36.51 -11.02 -17.68
C GLY A 506 35.90 -12.19 -18.45
N THR A 507 35.35 -13.21 -17.80
CA THR A 507 34.69 -14.34 -18.47
C THR A 507 33.45 -13.86 -19.21
N LEU A 508 33.28 -14.22 -20.49
CA LEU A 508 32.08 -13.95 -21.27
C LEU A 508 31.08 -15.08 -21.09
N VAL A 509 29.89 -14.73 -20.64
CA VAL A 509 28.74 -15.64 -20.50
C VAL A 509 27.72 -15.35 -21.61
N ILE A 510 27.25 -16.39 -22.27
CA ILE A 510 26.32 -16.30 -23.41
C ILE A 510 25.04 -17.09 -23.08
N GLY A 511 23.91 -16.39 -23.02
CA GLY A 511 22.58 -16.99 -22.92
C GLY A 511 22.06 -17.34 -24.30
N THR A 512 21.55 -18.55 -24.48
CA THR A 512 20.98 -19.05 -25.75
C THR A 512 19.60 -19.67 -25.54
N VAL A 513 18.97 -20.14 -26.60
CA VAL A 513 17.73 -20.93 -26.49
C VAL A 513 17.94 -22.35 -25.99
N SER A 514 19.20 -22.78 -25.77
CA SER A 514 19.56 -24.12 -25.29
C SER A 514 20.42 -24.13 -24.01
N GLY A 515 20.39 -23.08 -23.23
CA GLY A 515 21.16 -22.93 -21.99
C GLY A 515 22.15 -21.78 -22.04
N ILE A 516 23.17 -21.85 -21.17
CA ILE A 516 24.23 -20.84 -21.05
C ILE A 516 25.60 -21.45 -21.47
N ASN A 517 26.49 -20.59 -21.93
CA ASN A 517 27.83 -20.95 -22.36
C ASN A 517 28.85 -19.99 -21.75
N LEU A 518 29.98 -20.50 -21.33
CA LEU A 518 31.13 -19.73 -20.89
C LEU A 518 32.21 -19.79 -21.97
N PHE A 519 32.66 -18.65 -22.45
CA PHE A 519 33.70 -18.57 -23.46
C PHE A 519 35.09 -18.70 -22.81
N ASN A 520 35.89 -19.64 -23.32
CA ASN A 520 37.27 -19.80 -22.92
C ASN A 520 38.19 -19.07 -23.90
N PRO A 521 38.82 -17.95 -23.49
CA PRO A 521 39.66 -17.16 -24.42
C PRO A 521 41.00 -17.81 -24.77
N ILE A 522 41.42 -18.86 -24.05
CA ILE A 522 42.68 -19.56 -24.33
C ILE A 522 42.49 -20.61 -25.44
N THR A 523 41.42 -21.39 -25.32
CA THR A 523 41.11 -22.48 -26.26
C THR A 523 40.17 -22.04 -27.40
N LEU A 524 39.58 -20.83 -27.28
CA LEU A 524 38.60 -20.23 -28.21
C LEU A 524 37.36 -21.11 -28.43
N ASP A 525 36.93 -21.80 -27.39
CA ASP A 525 35.77 -22.68 -27.37
C ASP A 525 34.86 -22.39 -26.16
N PHE A 526 33.85 -23.23 -25.89
CA PHE A 526 32.84 -22.98 -24.87
C PHE A 526 32.65 -24.15 -23.91
N ASP A 527 32.46 -23.83 -22.65
CA ASP A 527 31.88 -24.73 -21.66
C ASP A 527 30.36 -24.51 -21.60
N ARG A 528 29.62 -25.61 -21.89
CA ARG A 528 28.15 -25.54 -21.99
C ARG A 528 27.47 -25.97 -20.71
N ILE A 529 26.47 -25.22 -20.25
CA ILE A 529 25.53 -25.58 -19.21
C ILE A 529 24.14 -25.66 -19.85
N GLU A 530 23.76 -26.89 -20.23
CA GLU A 530 22.51 -27.14 -20.96
C GLU A 530 21.42 -27.58 -19.96
N TYR A 531 20.17 -27.27 -20.26
CA TYR A 531 19.01 -27.75 -19.55
C TYR A 531 18.91 -29.28 -19.68
N GLN A 532 18.67 -29.95 -18.57
CA GLN A 532 18.49 -31.40 -18.50
C GLN A 532 17.21 -31.74 -17.75
N THR A 533 16.26 -32.38 -18.44
CA THR A 533 14.95 -32.74 -17.86
C THR A 533 15.00 -33.66 -16.65
N VAL A 534 16.11 -34.45 -16.53
CA VAL A 534 16.29 -35.39 -15.40
C VAL A 534 17.07 -34.80 -14.24
N LYS A 535 17.67 -33.62 -14.38
CA LYS A 535 18.47 -32.99 -13.35
C LYS A 535 17.66 -31.90 -12.62
N ILE A 536 17.18 -32.23 -11.43
CA ILE A 536 16.26 -31.33 -10.66
C ILE A 536 16.97 -30.04 -10.20
N ASP A 537 18.26 -30.11 -9.90
CA ASP A 537 19.10 -28.99 -9.44
C ASP A 537 19.93 -28.34 -10.55
N GLY A 538 19.69 -28.69 -11.81
CA GLY A 538 20.29 -28.04 -12.99
C GLY A 538 19.55 -26.75 -13.38
N LEU A 539 19.94 -26.15 -14.52
CA LEU A 539 19.22 -24.99 -15.07
C LEU A 539 17.72 -25.30 -15.25
N SER A 540 16.82 -24.45 -14.76
CA SER A 540 15.39 -24.74 -14.63
C SER A 540 14.61 -24.76 -15.97
N ALA A 541 15.12 -24.07 -16.99
CA ALA A 541 14.54 -24.05 -18.34
C ALA A 541 15.63 -23.76 -19.40
N PRO A 542 15.40 -24.15 -20.68
CA PRO A 542 16.45 -24.07 -21.70
C PRO A 542 16.75 -22.63 -22.17
N MET A 543 15.77 -21.72 -22.18
CA MET A 543 15.96 -20.38 -22.74
C MET A 543 16.45 -19.42 -21.67
N ALA A 544 17.72 -19.00 -21.74
CA ALA A 544 18.32 -18.00 -20.88
C ALA A 544 18.18 -16.60 -21.49
N TRP A 545 17.22 -15.81 -20.99
CA TRP A 545 16.89 -14.49 -21.54
C TRP A 545 17.61 -13.34 -20.85
N ALA A 546 17.92 -13.48 -19.57
CA ALA A 546 18.61 -12.47 -18.79
C ALA A 546 19.77 -13.09 -18.02
N LEU A 547 20.89 -12.38 -17.98
CA LEU A 547 22.08 -12.71 -17.24
C LEU A 547 22.47 -11.51 -16.39
N HIS A 548 22.90 -11.73 -15.17
CA HIS A 548 23.38 -10.67 -14.28
C HIS A 548 24.30 -11.25 -13.22
N GLN A 549 25.47 -10.64 -13.01
CA GLN A 549 26.36 -10.99 -11.89
C GLN A 549 26.09 -10.06 -10.71
N ASP A 550 25.86 -10.63 -9.52
CA ASP A 550 25.71 -9.84 -8.30
C ASP A 550 27.07 -9.46 -7.66
N SER A 551 27.03 -8.62 -6.63
CA SER A 551 28.22 -8.20 -5.87
C SER A 551 28.96 -9.31 -5.15
N ASP A 552 28.30 -10.46 -4.92
CA ASP A 552 28.87 -11.67 -4.34
C ASP A 552 29.44 -12.63 -5.41
N MET A 553 29.56 -12.16 -6.65
CA MET A 553 30.07 -12.89 -7.80
C MET A 553 29.19 -14.08 -8.21
N ASN A 554 27.95 -14.18 -7.78
CA ASN A 554 27.01 -15.19 -8.26
C ASN A 554 26.41 -14.77 -9.60
N LEU A 555 26.17 -15.73 -10.49
CA LEU A 555 25.46 -15.47 -11.75
C LEU A 555 23.96 -15.77 -11.58
N TRP A 556 23.15 -14.79 -11.86
CA TRP A 556 21.70 -14.90 -11.91
C TRP A 556 21.24 -15.08 -13.36
N VAL A 557 20.38 -16.08 -13.57
CA VAL A 557 19.87 -16.43 -14.90
C VAL A 557 18.35 -16.36 -14.92
N GLY A 558 17.82 -15.42 -15.66
CA GLY A 558 16.38 -15.31 -15.93
C GLY A 558 16.00 -16.20 -17.11
N THR A 559 15.00 -17.07 -16.90
CA THR A 559 14.60 -18.05 -17.92
C THR A 559 13.17 -17.89 -18.38
N GLN A 560 12.83 -18.47 -19.53
CA GLN A 560 11.47 -18.60 -20.01
C GLN A 560 10.82 -19.86 -19.43
N GLY A 561 9.94 -19.68 -18.45
CA GLY A 561 9.14 -20.75 -17.85
C GLY A 561 9.75 -21.43 -16.63
N GLY A 562 11.03 -21.17 -16.31
CA GLY A 562 11.74 -21.74 -15.16
C GLY A 562 11.95 -20.78 -13.99
N GLY A 563 11.58 -19.49 -14.14
CA GLY A 563 11.82 -18.46 -13.16
C GLY A 563 13.26 -17.96 -13.12
N LEU A 564 13.74 -17.59 -11.93
CA LEU A 564 15.07 -17.06 -11.67
C LEU A 564 15.95 -18.18 -11.11
N ASN A 565 17.17 -18.30 -11.64
CA ASN A 565 18.17 -19.28 -11.22
C ASN A 565 19.38 -18.56 -10.66
N LYS A 566 19.89 -18.99 -9.51
CA LYS A 566 21.16 -18.55 -8.94
C LYS A 566 22.21 -19.62 -9.14
N TRP A 567 23.28 -19.29 -9.83
CA TRP A 567 24.48 -20.10 -9.92
C TRP A 567 25.54 -19.52 -8.98
N SER A 568 25.84 -20.22 -7.90
CA SER A 568 26.81 -19.74 -6.93
C SER A 568 28.19 -19.56 -7.57
N SER A 569 28.97 -18.57 -7.12
CA SER A 569 30.32 -18.37 -7.61
C SER A 569 31.18 -19.64 -7.51
N SER A 570 31.06 -20.38 -6.41
CA SER A 570 31.79 -21.63 -6.20
C SER A 570 31.41 -22.75 -7.20
N ASP A 571 30.12 -22.90 -7.52
CA ASP A 571 29.64 -23.87 -8.50
C ASP A 571 29.99 -23.44 -9.93
N MET A 572 29.91 -22.15 -10.20
CA MET A 572 30.24 -21.58 -11.51
C MET A 572 31.72 -21.79 -11.87
N TYR A 573 32.64 -21.46 -10.97
CA TYR A 573 34.08 -21.66 -11.21
C TYR A 573 34.47 -23.15 -11.26
N ALA A 574 33.71 -24.01 -10.59
CA ALA A 574 33.91 -25.47 -10.67
C ALA A 574 33.16 -26.10 -11.86
N LEU A 575 32.43 -25.34 -12.67
CA LEU A 575 31.56 -25.78 -13.77
C LEU A 575 30.52 -26.83 -13.32
N ASN A 576 30.09 -26.76 -12.05
CA ASN A 576 29.05 -27.62 -11.51
C ASN A 576 27.67 -27.09 -11.96
N ASN A 577 26.95 -27.91 -12.71
CA ASN A 577 25.57 -27.57 -13.11
C ASN A 577 24.62 -27.78 -11.92
N HIS A 578 24.73 -26.86 -10.92
CA HIS A 578 23.93 -26.85 -9.70
C HIS A 578 23.41 -25.42 -9.45
N PHE A 579 22.09 -25.23 -9.48
CA PHE A 579 21.41 -23.95 -9.34
C PHE A 579 20.41 -23.97 -8.20
N SER A 580 20.29 -22.84 -7.51
CA SER A 580 19.14 -22.54 -6.66
C SER A 580 18.04 -21.94 -7.51
N HIS A 581 16.80 -22.38 -7.33
CA HIS A 581 15.66 -21.98 -8.13
C HIS A 581 14.69 -21.12 -7.35
N TYR A 582 14.24 -20.03 -7.96
CA TYR A 582 13.21 -19.13 -7.43
C TYR A 582 12.07 -19.02 -8.46
N ASN A 583 10.84 -19.36 -8.03
CA ASN A 583 9.65 -19.42 -8.87
C ASN A 583 8.39 -19.14 -8.04
N GLY A 584 7.21 -19.53 -8.51
CA GLY A 584 5.96 -19.35 -7.79
C GLY A 584 5.91 -20.01 -6.39
N LEU A 585 6.69 -21.07 -6.15
CA LEU A 585 6.78 -21.71 -4.83
C LEU A 585 7.56 -20.87 -3.82
N ASN A 586 8.44 -19.98 -4.30
CA ASN A 586 9.21 -19.03 -3.51
C ASN A 586 8.59 -17.60 -3.55
N GLY A 587 7.37 -17.45 -4.03
CA GLY A 587 6.65 -16.18 -4.06
C GLY A 587 6.95 -15.29 -5.27
N LEU A 588 7.71 -15.72 -6.28
CA LEU A 588 7.85 -14.95 -7.51
C LEU A 588 6.54 -15.01 -8.33
N PRO A 589 6.01 -13.86 -8.77
CA PRO A 589 4.70 -13.79 -9.44
C PRO A 589 4.70 -14.37 -10.86
N SER A 590 5.88 -14.53 -11.48
CA SER A 590 6.04 -15.04 -12.83
C SER A 590 7.22 -15.99 -12.95
N SER A 591 7.07 -17.02 -13.78
CA SER A 591 8.15 -17.91 -14.21
C SER A 591 8.92 -17.41 -15.45
N HIS A 592 8.54 -16.25 -16.01
CA HIS A 592 9.18 -15.65 -17.17
C HIS A 592 9.94 -14.40 -16.71
N ILE A 593 11.27 -14.47 -16.63
CA ILE A 593 12.13 -13.35 -16.24
C ILE A 593 12.83 -12.80 -17.46
N TYR A 594 12.54 -11.55 -17.81
CA TYR A 594 12.97 -10.90 -19.04
C TYR A 594 14.23 -10.04 -18.90
N SER A 595 14.44 -9.44 -17.73
CA SER A 595 15.61 -8.63 -17.40
C SER A 595 15.90 -8.69 -15.90
N ILE A 596 17.15 -8.54 -15.52
CA ILE A 596 17.65 -8.49 -14.15
C ILE A 596 18.55 -7.27 -14.04
N GLN A 597 18.29 -6.40 -13.03
CA GLN A 597 19.15 -5.28 -12.68
C GLN A 597 19.39 -5.32 -11.17
N SER A 598 20.51 -4.83 -10.65
CA SER A 598 20.76 -4.69 -9.21
C SER A 598 20.75 -3.23 -8.79
N ASP A 599 20.22 -2.97 -7.59
CA ASP A 599 20.33 -1.66 -6.94
C ASP A 599 21.54 -1.56 -5.99
N GLU A 600 21.76 -0.39 -5.41
CA GLU A 600 22.88 -0.12 -4.49
C GLU A 600 22.78 -0.94 -3.19
N GLU A 601 21.58 -1.42 -2.83
CA GLU A 601 21.33 -2.27 -1.67
C GLU A 601 21.46 -3.77 -2.00
N ALA A 602 21.93 -4.11 -3.21
CA ALA A 602 22.06 -5.47 -3.75
C ALA A 602 20.71 -6.23 -3.87
N ASN A 603 19.57 -5.53 -3.94
CA ASN A 603 18.34 -6.16 -4.37
C ASN A 603 18.34 -6.34 -5.88
N LEU A 604 17.71 -7.41 -6.36
CA LEU A 604 17.50 -7.65 -7.79
C LEU A 604 16.13 -7.14 -8.22
N TRP A 605 16.11 -6.36 -9.27
CA TRP A 605 14.92 -5.89 -9.96
C TRP A 605 14.68 -6.73 -11.21
N LEU A 606 13.56 -7.44 -11.20
CA LEU A 606 13.19 -8.41 -12.22
C LEU A 606 11.99 -7.91 -13.01
N SER A 607 12.12 -7.82 -14.32
CA SER A 607 10.97 -7.60 -15.19
C SER A 607 10.38 -8.91 -15.70
N SER A 608 9.06 -8.97 -15.84
CA SER A 608 8.35 -10.21 -16.17
C SER A 608 7.04 -9.94 -16.94
N THR A 609 6.28 -10.99 -17.22
CA THR A 609 4.89 -10.92 -17.75
C THR A 609 3.87 -10.45 -16.71
N ALA A 610 4.24 -10.41 -15.44
CA ALA A 610 3.34 -10.02 -14.35
C ALA A 610 3.62 -8.61 -13.80
N GLY A 611 4.67 -7.94 -14.25
CA GLY A 611 5.11 -6.64 -13.75
C GLY A 611 6.58 -6.64 -13.33
N LEU A 612 6.95 -5.76 -12.39
CA LEU A 612 8.28 -5.66 -11.79
C LEU A 612 8.30 -6.36 -10.43
N THR A 613 9.43 -6.95 -10.09
CA THR A 613 9.64 -7.60 -8.79
C THR A 613 10.98 -7.17 -8.21
N ARG A 614 11.00 -6.63 -6.99
CA ARG A 614 12.20 -6.46 -6.18
C ARG A 614 12.41 -7.72 -5.35
N PHE A 615 13.54 -8.39 -5.56
CA PHE A 615 13.94 -9.60 -4.85
C PHE A 615 15.21 -9.33 -4.04
N ASN A 616 15.20 -9.65 -2.75
CA ASN A 616 16.36 -9.54 -1.89
C ASN A 616 17.05 -10.91 -1.75
N PRO A 617 18.28 -11.08 -2.29
CA PRO A 617 18.97 -12.38 -2.28
C PRO A 617 19.45 -12.87 -0.92
N VAL A 618 19.48 -12.00 0.10
CA VAL A 618 19.98 -12.32 1.46
C VAL A 618 18.91 -12.99 2.32
N ASN A 619 17.65 -12.56 2.18
CA ASN A 619 16.54 -13.03 3.02
C ASN A 619 15.36 -13.59 2.22
N ASP A 620 15.53 -13.77 0.90
CA ASP A 620 14.54 -14.26 -0.07
C ASP A 620 13.23 -13.44 -0.09
N LYS A 621 13.26 -12.18 0.38
CA LYS A 621 12.09 -11.33 0.42
C LYS A 621 11.73 -10.86 -1.00
N VAL A 622 10.48 -11.06 -1.37
CA VAL A 622 9.91 -10.65 -2.66
C VAL A 622 8.95 -9.48 -2.44
N ARG A 623 9.09 -8.42 -3.23
CA ARG A 623 8.10 -7.34 -3.34
C ARG A 623 7.72 -7.17 -4.81
N HIS A 624 6.45 -7.37 -5.09
CA HIS A 624 5.90 -7.27 -6.44
C HIS A 624 5.24 -5.92 -6.68
N PHE A 625 5.34 -5.42 -7.92
CA PHE A 625 4.74 -4.18 -8.39
C PHE A 625 3.98 -4.45 -9.68
N ASP A 626 2.70 -4.08 -9.68
CA ASP A 626 1.79 -4.23 -10.82
C ASP A 626 0.88 -2.98 -10.98
N SER A 627 -0.24 -3.12 -11.65
CA SER A 627 -1.19 -2.02 -11.85
C SER A 627 -1.78 -1.47 -10.55
N SER A 628 -1.83 -2.24 -9.47
CA SER A 628 -2.27 -1.77 -8.14
C SER A 628 -1.27 -0.79 -7.51
N ASN A 629 -0.01 -0.87 -7.93
CA ASN A 629 1.07 0.02 -7.52
C ASN A 629 1.37 1.10 -8.57
N GLY A 630 0.51 1.22 -9.60
CA GLY A 630 0.60 2.26 -10.62
C GLY A 630 1.42 1.92 -11.86
N LEU A 631 1.90 0.70 -12.01
CA LEU A 631 2.46 0.25 -13.29
C LEU A 631 1.33 0.12 -14.31
N GLN A 632 1.36 0.90 -15.39
CA GLN A 632 0.36 0.79 -16.45
C GLN A 632 0.56 -0.46 -17.32
N ASP A 633 1.82 -0.82 -17.60
CA ASP A 633 2.18 -2.01 -18.36
C ASP A 633 2.44 -3.19 -17.40
N LYS A 634 1.81 -4.33 -17.70
CA LYS A 634 2.04 -5.58 -16.97
C LYS A 634 3.08 -6.46 -17.67
N GLU A 635 3.29 -6.27 -18.98
CA GLU A 635 4.16 -7.09 -19.80
C GLU A 635 5.37 -6.29 -20.26
N PHE A 636 6.52 -6.61 -19.70
CA PHE A 636 7.82 -6.08 -20.13
C PHE A 636 8.40 -6.93 -21.26
N ASN A 637 9.39 -6.38 -21.95
CA ASN A 637 10.07 -7.06 -23.06
C ASN A 637 11.41 -7.64 -22.61
N PHE A 638 11.82 -8.74 -23.23
CA PHE A 638 13.12 -9.38 -22.95
C PHE A 638 14.28 -8.45 -23.33
N GLY A 639 15.32 -8.41 -22.51
CA GLY A 639 16.51 -7.57 -22.72
C GLY A 639 16.28 -6.07 -22.53
N ALA A 640 15.04 -5.65 -22.22
CA ALA A 640 14.66 -4.25 -22.09
C ALA A 640 14.79 -3.74 -20.64
N GLY A 641 15.89 -4.05 -19.97
CA GLY A 641 16.25 -3.50 -18.65
C GLY A 641 17.60 -2.83 -18.69
N PHE A 642 17.75 -1.71 -18.00
CA PHE A 642 18.96 -0.90 -17.96
C PHE A 642 19.03 -0.06 -16.69
N THR A 643 20.24 0.11 -16.17
CA THR A 643 20.54 1.07 -15.09
C THR A 643 21.55 2.08 -15.61
N ASP A 644 21.24 3.37 -15.52
CA ASP A 644 22.12 4.42 -15.99
C ASP A 644 23.21 4.80 -14.96
N SER A 645 24.10 5.70 -15.34
CA SER A 645 25.21 6.13 -14.48
C SER A 645 24.82 6.95 -13.24
N GLU A 646 23.54 7.41 -13.15
CA GLU A 646 22.98 8.10 -11.98
C GLU A 646 22.16 7.19 -11.09
N GLY A 647 22.00 5.89 -11.46
CA GLY A 647 21.26 4.90 -10.69
C GLY A 647 19.78 4.80 -11.05
N TYR A 648 19.29 5.54 -12.05
CA TYR A 648 17.94 5.36 -12.57
C TYR A 648 17.81 4.03 -13.31
N MET A 649 16.74 3.31 -13.03
CA MET A 649 16.38 2.06 -13.70
C MET A 649 15.31 2.29 -14.75
N TYR A 650 15.49 1.61 -15.89
CA TYR A 650 14.62 1.66 -17.05
C TYR A 650 14.15 0.25 -17.39
N PHE A 651 12.84 0.05 -17.60
CA PHE A 651 12.28 -1.23 -18.04
C PHE A 651 11.27 -0.99 -19.17
N GLY A 652 11.52 -1.57 -20.33
CA GLY A 652 10.73 -1.40 -21.55
C GLY A 652 9.64 -2.44 -21.69
N GLY A 653 8.46 -1.99 -22.11
CA GLY A 653 7.27 -2.81 -22.34
C GLY A 653 6.63 -2.60 -23.72
N ASN A 654 5.39 -3.05 -23.85
CA ASN A 654 4.62 -2.93 -25.10
C ASN A 654 3.89 -1.57 -25.21
N SER A 655 3.79 -0.82 -24.10
CA SER A 655 3.11 0.49 -24.03
C SER A 655 4.05 1.61 -23.60
N GLY A 656 5.33 1.52 -23.94
CA GLY A 656 6.37 2.47 -23.53
C GLY A 656 7.36 1.84 -22.55
N PHE A 657 7.84 2.62 -21.61
CA PHE A 657 8.76 2.15 -20.57
C PHE A 657 8.52 2.84 -19.24
N VAL A 658 9.01 2.24 -18.17
CA VAL A 658 9.05 2.83 -16.84
C VAL A 658 10.48 3.23 -16.49
N ARG A 659 10.63 4.39 -15.83
CA ARG A 659 11.86 4.93 -15.26
C ARG A 659 11.64 5.19 -13.77
N PHE A 660 12.60 4.87 -12.92
CA PHE A 660 12.55 5.19 -11.50
C PHE A 660 13.93 5.11 -10.85
N HIS A 661 14.10 5.76 -9.73
CA HIS A 661 15.28 5.56 -8.88
C HIS A 661 14.93 4.61 -7.72
N PRO A 662 15.65 3.47 -7.54
CA PRO A 662 15.31 2.46 -6.51
C PRO A 662 15.22 3.03 -5.09
N ASN A 663 16.04 4.05 -4.76
CA ASN A 663 16.06 4.70 -3.45
C ASN A 663 14.77 5.47 -3.10
N GLU A 664 13.92 5.76 -4.10
CA GLU A 664 12.62 6.40 -3.91
C GLU A 664 11.54 5.39 -3.50
N ILE A 665 11.80 4.10 -3.68
CA ILE A 665 10.86 3.02 -3.35
C ILE A 665 11.11 2.52 -1.94
N THR A 666 10.52 3.19 -0.96
CA THR A 666 10.64 2.84 0.45
C THR A 666 9.55 1.85 0.89
N ASP A 667 9.92 0.94 1.80
CA ASP A 667 8.95 0.07 2.47
C ASP A 667 8.24 0.84 3.59
N SER A 668 6.95 0.57 3.79
CA SER A 668 6.20 1.13 4.91
C SER A 668 6.81 0.67 6.23
N GLN A 669 7.13 1.63 7.10
CA GLN A 669 7.59 1.36 8.47
C GLN A 669 6.44 1.35 9.48
N LYS A 670 5.19 1.57 9.02
CA LYS A 670 4.03 1.68 9.88
C LYS A 670 3.38 0.31 10.09
N VAL A 671 3.30 -0.06 11.34
CA VAL A 671 2.69 -1.31 11.80
C VAL A 671 1.17 -1.13 11.84
N PRO A 672 0.37 -1.97 11.14
CA PRO A 672 -1.09 -1.81 11.12
C PRO A 672 -1.71 -2.10 12.49
N PRO A 673 -2.68 -1.30 12.97
CA PRO A 673 -3.52 -1.68 14.11
C PRO A 673 -4.31 -2.95 13.79
N VAL A 674 -4.43 -3.85 14.79
CA VAL A 674 -5.24 -5.07 14.66
C VAL A 674 -6.48 -4.92 15.53
N VAL A 675 -7.65 -5.02 14.92
CA VAL A 675 -8.95 -4.90 15.59
C VAL A 675 -9.76 -6.18 15.42
N LEU A 676 -10.63 -6.44 16.39
CA LEU A 676 -11.67 -7.46 16.28
C LEU A 676 -12.93 -6.76 15.74
N VAL A 677 -13.46 -7.26 14.61
CA VAL A 677 -14.59 -6.63 13.90
C VAL A 677 -15.92 -7.23 14.31
N ARG A 678 -15.97 -8.55 14.44
CA ARG A 678 -17.20 -9.30 14.63
C ARG A 678 -16.97 -10.56 15.45
N THR A 679 -17.95 -10.90 16.30
CA THR A 679 -18.03 -12.17 17.02
C THR A 679 -19.35 -12.86 16.66
N LYS A 680 -19.30 -14.11 16.22
CA LYS A 680 -20.49 -14.96 15.98
C LYS A 680 -20.52 -16.07 17.00
N LYS A 681 -21.66 -16.21 17.69
CA LYS A 681 -21.94 -17.33 18.61
C LYS A 681 -23.13 -18.14 18.07
N LEU A 682 -23.01 -19.44 18.12
CA LEU A 682 -24.12 -20.37 17.84
C LEU A 682 -24.34 -21.27 19.03
N ASN A 683 -25.61 -21.33 19.47
CA ASN A 683 -26.09 -22.31 20.42
C ASN A 683 -27.36 -22.98 19.88
N ASP A 684 -27.89 -24.02 20.55
CA ASP A 684 -29.04 -24.79 20.09
C ASP A 684 -30.33 -23.96 19.95
N LYS A 685 -30.37 -22.73 20.39
CA LYS A 685 -31.56 -21.88 20.42
C LYS A 685 -31.50 -20.66 19.50
N VAL A 686 -30.33 -20.00 19.37
CA VAL A 686 -30.18 -18.75 18.65
C VAL A 686 -28.75 -18.61 18.13
N GLY A 687 -28.58 -18.20 16.84
CA GLY A 687 -27.32 -17.63 16.34
C GLY A 687 -27.27 -16.17 16.71
N VAL A 688 -26.29 -15.75 17.50
CA VAL A 688 -26.04 -14.34 17.83
C VAL A 688 -24.85 -13.86 17.01
N ASP A 689 -25.09 -12.86 16.17
CA ASP A 689 -24.07 -12.15 15.40
C ASP A 689 -23.88 -10.79 16.06
N LEU A 690 -22.79 -10.62 16.80
CA LEU A 690 -22.47 -9.38 17.50
C LEU A 690 -21.33 -8.67 16.75
N LEU A 691 -21.58 -7.44 16.35
CA LEU A 691 -20.49 -6.52 16.06
C LEU A 691 -19.67 -6.39 17.37
N TYR A 692 -18.35 -6.46 17.24
CA TYR A 692 -17.48 -6.42 18.40
C TYR A 692 -17.61 -5.08 19.12
N GLN A 693 -17.98 -5.19 20.38
CA GLN A 693 -17.85 -4.15 21.38
C GLN A 693 -16.46 -4.30 22.01
N ASP A 694 -15.70 -3.25 22.22
CA ASP A 694 -14.31 -3.33 22.73
C ASP A 694 -14.25 -3.80 24.21
N GLN A 695 -14.95 -4.92 24.47
CA GLN A 695 -14.94 -5.59 25.77
C GLN A 695 -13.66 -6.43 25.87
N PRO A 696 -12.93 -6.32 26.97
CA PRO A 696 -11.69 -7.08 27.17
C PRO A 696 -11.95 -8.57 27.39
N GLU A 697 -13.19 -8.96 27.68
CA GLU A 697 -13.60 -10.32 28.06
C GLU A 697 -14.93 -10.72 27.41
N ILE A 698 -14.97 -11.95 26.91
CA ILE A 698 -16.19 -12.59 26.40
C ILE A 698 -16.47 -13.83 27.24
N VAL A 699 -17.67 -13.86 27.83
CA VAL A 699 -18.17 -15.02 28.55
C VAL A 699 -18.98 -15.92 27.61
N LEU A 700 -18.60 -17.20 27.53
CA LEU A 700 -19.29 -18.24 26.75
C LEU A 700 -20.05 -19.17 27.69
N ASP A 701 -21.31 -19.44 27.33
CA ASP A 701 -22.08 -20.48 27.99
C ASP A 701 -21.64 -21.86 27.48
N TYR A 702 -21.80 -22.91 28.33
CA TYR A 702 -21.49 -24.29 27.91
C TYR A 702 -22.32 -24.76 26.72
N GLN A 703 -23.41 -24.06 26.36
CA GLN A 703 -24.26 -24.33 25.19
C GLN A 703 -23.77 -23.67 23.93
N ASP A 704 -22.81 -22.74 24.02
CA ASP A 704 -22.21 -22.06 22.88
C ASP A 704 -21.20 -22.99 22.19
N TYR A 705 -21.69 -23.92 21.34
CA TYR A 705 -20.86 -24.94 20.73
C TYR A 705 -20.00 -24.43 19.56
N TYR A 706 -20.26 -23.23 19.05
CA TYR A 706 -19.47 -22.59 17.99
C TYR A 706 -19.29 -21.13 18.31
N ILE A 707 -18.06 -20.66 18.18
CA ILE A 707 -17.70 -19.26 18.23
C ILE A 707 -16.71 -18.94 17.11
N SER A 708 -16.93 -17.82 16.44
CA SER A 708 -16.05 -17.31 15.37
C SER A 708 -15.74 -15.84 15.63
N PHE A 709 -14.47 -15.49 15.45
CA PHE A 709 -13.95 -14.14 15.56
C PHE A 709 -13.46 -13.69 14.18
N GLU A 710 -13.84 -12.49 13.78
CA GLU A 710 -13.41 -11.85 12.54
C GLU A 710 -12.55 -10.64 12.88
N PHE A 711 -11.36 -10.55 12.25
CA PHE A 711 -10.33 -9.53 12.53
C PHE A 711 -10.13 -8.62 11.33
N ALA A 712 -9.51 -7.45 11.57
CA ALA A 712 -8.99 -6.59 10.52
C ALA A 712 -7.64 -5.98 10.94
N ALA A 713 -6.70 -5.97 10.02
CA ALA A 713 -5.53 -5.11 10.05
C ALA A 713 -5.92 -3.80 9.35
N LEU A 714 -5.85 -2.68 10.04
CA LEU A 714 -6.26 -1.39 9.51
C LEU A 714 -5.13 -0.77 8.67
N ASP A 715 -4.71 -1.51 7.62
CA ASP A 715 -3.91 -1.05 6.50
C ASP A 715 -4.77 -1.13 5.24
N PHE A 716 -4.99 0.02 4.60
CA PHE A 716 -5.97 0.16 3.52
C PHE A 716 -5.34 0.19 2.13
N ASN A 717 -4.03 0.01 2.02
CA ASN A 717 -3.33 0.07 0.74
C ASN A 717 -3.77 -1.09 -0.18
N ALA A 718 -3.57 -2.33 0.30
CA ALA A 718 -4.06 -3.55 -0.32
C ALA A 718 -4.50 -4.54 0.79
N PRO A 719 -5.65 -4.32 1.42
CA PRO A 719 -6.06 -5.07 2.61
C PRO A 719 -6.23 -6.58 2.34
N GLU A 720 -6.57 -6.96 1.10
CA GLU A 720 -6.67 -8.35 0.66
C GLU A 720 -5.34 -9.13 0.71
N LEU A 721 -4.21 -8.43 0.77
CA LEU A 721 -2.86 -9.00 0.90
C LEU A 721 -2.34 -9.02 2.34
N ASN A 722 -3.10 -8.49 3.31
CA ASN A 722 -2.73 -8.56 4.71
C ASN A 722 -2.79 -10.01 5.20
N GLU A 723 -1.83 -10.41 6.02
CA GLU A 723 -1.75 -11.76 6.56
C GLU A 723 -2.10 -11.77 8.05
N TYR A 724 -2.64 -12.89 8.52
CA TYR A 724 -3.13 -13.06 9.87
C TYR A 724 -2.59 -14.35 10.50
N ARG A 725 -2.41 -14.30 11.83
CA ARG A 725 -2.18 -15.48 12.64
C ARG A 725 -2.80 -15.31 14.02
N TYR A 726 -3.18 -16.43 14.63
CA TYR A 726 -3.69 -16.42 15.99
C TYR A 726 -3.04 -17.47 16.86
N LYS A 727 -3.23 -17.32 18.16
CA LYS A 727 -2.91 -18.32 19.18
C LYS A 727 -3.97 -18.23 20.27
N LEU A 728 -4.63 -19.36 20.56
CA LEU A 728 -5.52 -19.50 21.71
C LEU A 728 -4.71 -20.07 22.88
N GLU A 729 -4.19 -19.19 23.75
CA GLU A 729 -3.44 -19.61 24.94
C GLU A 729 -4.38 -20.41 25.85
N GLY A 730 -3.91 -21.56 26.32
CA GLY A 730 -4.70 -22.57 27.04
C GLY A 730 -5.14 -23.74 26.14
N LEU A 731 -5.10 -23.59 24.81
CA LEU A 731 -5.41 -24.67 23.86
C LEU A 731 -4.27 -24.90 22.84
N ASP A 732 -3.79 -23.85 22.17
CA ASP A 732 -2.80 -23.96 21.11
C ASP A 732 -1.36 -23.83 21.64
N PRO A 733 -0.46 -24.76 21.35
CA PRO A 733 0.94 -24.67 21.75
C PRO A 733 1.71 -23.64 20.90
N ASN A 734 1.39 -23.51 19.61
CA ASN A 734 2.06 -22.65 18.63
C ASN A 734 1.07 -21.65 18.00
N TRP A 735 1.62 -20.67 17.28
CA TRP A 735 0.83 -19.79 16.40
C TRP A 735 0.24 -20.61 15.25
N VAL A 736 -1.00 -20.31 14.92
CA VAL A 736 -1.74 -20.85 13.76
C VAL A 736 -1.74 -19.78 12.67
N GLU A 737 -1.07 -20.06 11.57
CA GLU A 737 -1.03 -19.16 10.41
C GLU A 737 -2.34 -19.28 9.63
N LEU A 738 -3.00 -18.16 9.39
CA LEU A 738 -4.26 -18.06 8.65
C LEU A 738 -4.05 -17.60 7.19
N GLY A 739 -2.84 -17.12 6.84
CA GLY A 739 -2.59 -16.43 5.58
C GLY A 739 -3.50 -15.20 5.47
N HIS A 740 -4.22 -15.06 4.35
CA HIS A 740 -5.14 -13.94 4.11
C HIS A 740 -6.53 -14.13 4.73
N THR A 741 -6.78 -15.25 5.41
CA THR A 741 -8.06 -15.52 6.07
C THR A 741 -8.13 -14.71 7.36
N ARG A 742 -9.15 -13.88 7.52
CA ARG A 742 -9.30 -12.95 8.64
C ARG A 742 -10.25 -13.44 9.73
N SER A 743 -10.47 -14.75 9.85
CA SER A 743 -11.35 -15.32 10.87
C SER A 743 -10.76 -16.56 11.52
N ALA A 744 -10.97 -16.69 12.84
CA ALA A 744 -10.70 -17.90 13.60
C ALA A 744 -11.99 -18.43 14.19
N SER A 745 -12.22 -19.74 14.06
CA SER A 745 -13.45 -20.38 14.53
C SER A 745 -13.12 -21.56 15.44
N PHE A 746 -13.86 -21.65 16.54
CA PHE A 746 -13.69 -22.70 17.53
C PHE A 746 -15.00 -23.43 17.76
N THR A 747 -14.91 -24.73 17.91
CA THR A 747 -16.06 -25.59 18.22
C THR A 747 -15.84 -26.33 19.51
N ASN A 748 -16.87 -26.38 20.36
CA ASN A 748 -16.87 -27.13 21.62
C ASN A 748 -15.63 -26.86 22.50
N LEU A 749 -15.34 -25.58 22.77
CA LEU A 749 -14.27 -25.21 23.68
C LEU A 749 -14.54 -25.79 25.07
N PRO A 750 -13.57 -26.50 25.68
CA PRO A 750 -13.71 -26.97 27.06
C PRO A 750 -13.92 -25.80 28.04
N ALA A 751 -14.57 -26.08 29.17
CA ALA A 751 -14.69 -25.07 30.24
C ALA A 751 -13.30 -24.66 30.76
N GLY A 752 -13.06 -23.34 30.84
CA GLY A 752 -11.78 -22.80 31.27
C GLY A 752 -11.60 -21.37 30.80
N ASP A 753 -10.43 -20.80 31.13
CA ASP A 753 -9.99 -19.47 30.78
C ASP A 753 -8.97 -19.54 29.65
N TYR A 754 -9.20 -18.77 28.58
CA TYR A 754 -8.36 -18.72 27.40
C TYR A 754 -8.02 -17.28 27.07
N VAL A 755 -6.88 -17.06 26.42
CA VAL A 755 -6.50 -15.78 25.84
C VAL A 755 -6.33 -15.95 24.33
N LEU A 756 -7.25 -15.39 23.56
CA LEU A 756 -7.10 -15.31 22.11
C LEU A 756 -6.18 -14.16 21.77
N ARG A 757 -5.00 -14.47 21.21
CA ARG A 757 -4.08 -13.48 20.64
C ARG A 757 -4.14 -13.52 19.15
N VAL A 758 -4.23 -12.36 18.53
CA VAL A 758 -4.26 -12.19 17.08
C VAL A 758 -3.17 -11.22 16.67
N GLN A 759 -2.40 -11.58 15.66
CA GLN A 759 -1.42 -10.73 15.01
C GLN A 759 -1.74 -10.65 13.53
N ALA A 760 -1.39 -9.52 12.92
CA ALA A 760 -1.53 -9.35 11.49
C ALA A 760 -0.35 -8.57 10.91
N SER A 761 -0.10 -8.75 9.62
CA SER A 761 0.86 -7.94 8.86
C SER A 761 0.12 -6.97 7.93
N ASN A 762 0.87 -5.99 7.42
CA ASN A 762 0.44 -5.24 6.25
C ASN A 762 0.75 -6.04 4.95
N ASN A 763 0.36 -5.49 3.80
CA ASN A 763 0.61 -6.06 2.46
C ASN A 763 2.10 -6.22 2.09
N GLN A 764 3.03 -5.69 2.90
CA GLN A 764 4.48 -5.79 2.72
C GLN A 764 5.14 -6.79 3.71
N GLY A 765 4.33 -7.51 4.49
CA GLY A 765 4.80 -8.47 5.47
C GLY A 765 5.36 -7.86 6.76
N LEU A 766 5.03 -6.59 7.08
CA LEU A 766 5.40 -5.98 8.36
C LEU A 766 4.37 -6.37 9.43
N TRP A 767 4.76 -7.23 10.35
CA TRP A 767 3.91 -7.81 11.39
C TRP A 767 3.70 -6.90 12.61
N ASN A 768 2.45 -6.74 13.04
CA ASN A 768 2.11 -6.23 14.36
C ASN A 768 2.26 -7.33 15.41
N THR A 769 3.46 -7.44 15.99
CA THR A 769 3.76 -8.46 17.01
C THR A 769 3.06 -8.22 18.36
N LYS A 770 2.61 -6.99 18.66
CA LYS A 770 1.77 -6.68 19.82
C LYS A 770 0.38 -7.27 19.63
N GLY A 771 -0.21 -7.10 18.44
CA GLY A 771 -1.51 -7.62 18.07
C GLY A 771 -2.67 -7.15 18.97
N LYS A 772 -3.79 -7.90 18.94
CA LYS A 772 -4.95 -7.75 19.84
C LYS A 772 -5.08 -9.01 20.70
N SER A 773 -5.43 -8.84 21.96
CA SER A 773 -5.70 -9.94 22.90
C SER A 773 -7.11 -9.83 23.45
N LEU A 774 -7.79 -10.96 23.61
CA LEU A 774 -9.16 -11.08 24.12
C LEU A 774 -9.23 -12.22 25.12
N LEU A 775 -9.79 -11.97 26.28
CA LEU A 775 -10.08 -13.00 27.29
C LEU A 775 -11.36 -13.74 26.93
N LEU A 776 -11.31 -15.07 26.95
CA LEU A 776 -12.47 -15.92 26.76
C LEU A 776 -12.67 -16.76 28.01
N HIS A 777 -13.81 -16.61 28.64
CA HIS A 777 -14.19 -17.38 29.82
C HIS A 777 -15.33 -18.35 29.44
N VAL A 778 -15.02 -19.64 29.36
CA VAL A 778 -16.00 -20.70 29.05
C VAL A 778 -16.54 -21.28 30.32
N LEU A 779 -17.83 -21.06 30.61
CA LEU A 779 -18.49 -21.53 31.80
C LEU A 779 -18.65 -23.06 31.78
N PRO A 780 -18.40 -23.76 32.89
CA PRO A 780 -18.65 -25.18 32.98
C PRO A 780 -20.15 -25.48 32.96
N PRO A 781 -20.56 -26.62 32.39
CA PRO A 781 -21.96 -27.06 32.46
C PRO A 781 -22.41 -27.23 33.95
N PRO A 782 -23.71 -27.02 34.25
CA PRO A 782 -24.21 -27.06 35.60
C PRO A 782 -23.85 -28.30 36.43
N TRP A 783 -23.71 -29.42 35.74
CA TRP A 783 -23.32 -30.70 36.37
C TRP A 783 -21.82 -30.84 36.65
N GLN A 784 -20.96 -29.96 36.17
CA GLN A 784 -19.53 -29.92 36.41
C GLN A 784 -19.12 -28.78 37.34
N THR A 785 -20.04 -28.06 37.92
CA THR A 785 -19.78 -26.98 38.89
C THR A 785 -19.45 -27.52 40.26
N SER A 786 -18.74 -26.74 41.10
CA SER A 786 -18.32 -27.12 42.43
C SER A 786 -19.51 -27.56 43.31
N TRP A 787 -20.66 -26.88 43.18
CA TRP A 787 -21.87 -27.22 43.92
C TRP A 787 -22.48 -28.58 43.47
N ALA A 788 -22.38 -28.91 42.15
CA ALA A 788 -22.86 -30.19 41.64
C ALA A 788 -22.02 -31.37 42.23
N TYR A 789 -20.69 -31.21 42.32
CA TYR A 789 -19.84 -32.18 42.95
C TYR A 789 -20.14 -32.34 44.44
N VAL A 790 -20.49 -31.25 45.15
CA VAL A 790 -20.98 -31.35 46.53
C VAL A 790 -22.26 -32.17 46.61
N LEU A 791 -23.22 -31.95 45.69
CA LEU A 791 -24.46 -32.76 45.65
C LEU A 791 -24.19 -34.21 45.31
N TYR A 792 -23.28 -34.49 44.35
CA TYR A 792 -22.89 -35.90 44.06
C TYR A 792 -22.24 -36.55 45.24
N THR A 793 -21.39 -35.87 45.99
CA THR A 793 -20.76 -36.35 47.21
C THR A 793 -21.81 -36.63 48.28
N ILE A 794 -22.77 -35.73 48.53
CA ILE A 794 -23.88 -35.92 49.48
C ILE A 794 -24.74 -37.11 49.04
N PHE A 795 -25.07 -37.21 47.72
CA PHE A 795 -25.84 -38.32 47.20
C PHE A 795 -25.08 -39.67 47.40
N LEU A 796 -23.81 -39.72 47.13
CA LEU A 796 -22.97 -40.93 47.38
C LEU A 796 -22.94 -41.31 48.86
N ILE A 797 -22.81 -40.32 49.75
CA ILE A 797 -22.85 -40.55 51.23
C ILE A 797 -24.23 -41.12 51.62
N LEU A 798 -25.32 -40.59 51.11
CA LEU A 798 -26.67 -41.08 51.39
C LEU A 798 -26.87 -42.53 50.89
N VAL A 799 -26.38 -42.83 49.66
CA VAL A 799 -26.41 -44.21 49.10
C VAL A 799 -25.59 -45.18 50.00
N VAL A 800 -24.40 -44.77 50.44
CA VAL A 800 -23.58 -45.57 51.35
C VAL A 800 -24.27 -45.76 52.70
N LEU A 801 -24.86 -44.71 53.28
CA LEU A 801 -25.60 -44.81 54.55
C LEU A 801 -26.84 -45.75 54.45
N ASP A 802 -27.59 -45.60 53.29
CA ASP A 802 -28.71 -46.55 53.05
C ASP A 802 -28.23 -48.00 52.88
N GLY A 803 -27.12 -48.23 52.19
CA GLY A 803 -26.47 -49.52 52.08
C GLY A 803 -26.09 -50.11 53.47
N ILE A 804 -25.44 -49.25 54.29
CA ILE A 804 -25.11 -49.66 55.69
C ILE A 804 -26.38 -49.96 56.50
N ARG A 805 -27.42 -49.14 56.37
CA ARG A 805 -28.70 -49.32 57.04
C ARG A 805 -29.38 -50.66 56.61
N ARG A 806 -29.41 -50.93 55.28
CA ARG A 806 -29.96 -52.24 54.78
C ARG A 806 -29.09 -53.39 55.26
N TYR A 807 -27.79 -53.28 55.28
CA TYR A 807 -26.87 -54.29 55.80
C TYR A 807 -27.12 -54.54 57.30
N GLN A 808 -27.25 -53.49 58.08
CA GLN A 808 -27.58 -53.59 59.52
C GLN A 808 -28.98 -54.22 59.75
N HIS A 809 -29.97 -53.83 58.96
CA HIS A 809 -31.32 -54.45 59.01
C HIS A 809 -31.31 -55.91 58.64
N LYS A 810 -30.52 -56.28 57.62
CA LYS A 810 -30.35 -57.71 57.23
C LYS A 810 -29.69 -58.53 58.38
N ARG A 811 -28.60 -57.98 58.96
CA ARG A 811 -27.94 -58.62 60.07
C ARG A 811 -28.86 -58.76 61.31
N LEU A 812 -29.66 -57.75 61.59
CA LEU A 812 -30.65 -57.80 62.67
C LEU A 812 -31.75 -58.84 62.43
N ARG A 813 -32.20 -59.00 61.19
CA ARG A 813 -33.17 -60.06 60.80
C ARG A 813 -32.56 -61.47 60.93
N GLU A 814 -31.30 -61.62 60.48
CA GLU A 814 -30.56 -62.86 60.61
C GLU A 814 -30.35 -63.25 62.11
N LYS A 815 -29.97 -62.27 62.94
CA LYS A 815 -29.89 -62.52 64.39
C LYS A 815 -31.22 -62.84 65.01
N ARG A 816 -32.31 -62.18 64.67
CA ARG A 816 -33.66 -62.50 65.14
C ARG A 816 -34.06 -63.90 64.73
N HIS A 817 -33.73 -64.27 63.45
CA HIS A 817 -34.06 -65.63 62.97
C HIS A 817 -33.27 -66.71 63.67
N LEU A 818 -31.98 -66.45 64.00
CA LEU A 818 -31.17 -67.32 64.81
C LEU A 818 -31.71 -67.45 66.24
N ILE A 819 -32.09 -66.40 66.93
CA ILE A 819 -32.73 -66.43 68.21
C ILE A 819 -34.05 -67.17 68.18
N GLU A 820 -34.83 -66.98 67.11
CA GLU A 820 -36.12 -67.71 66.92
C GLU A 820 -35.88 -69.17 66.68
N LEU A 821 -34.85 -69.66 65.98
CA LEU A 821 -34.41 -70.97 65.80
C LEU A 821 -33.88 -71.59 67.10
N GLU A 822 -33.06 -70.84 67.88
CA GLU A 822 -32.60 -71.25 69.20
C GLU A 822 -33.80 -71.52 70.16
N MET A 823 -34.71 -70.61 70.20
CA MET A 823 -35.98 -70.81 71.04
C MET A 823 -36.79 -72.02 70.62
N LYS A 824 -36.89 -72.28 69.28
CA LYS A 824 -37.57 -73.47 68.73
C LYS A 824 -36.76 -74.74 69.04
N VAL A 825 -35.43 -74.68 69.08
CA VAL A 825 -34.59 -75.89 69.48
C VAL A 825 -34.76 -76.10 70.96
N ASP A 826 -34.77 -75.06 71.81
CA ASP A 826 -34.99 -75.18 73.23
C ASP A 826 -36.41 -75.72 73.58
N GLU A 827 -37.45 -75.17 72.88
CA GLU A 827 -38.83 -75.70 73.05
C GLU A 827 -38.92 -77.16 72.58
N ARG A 828 -38.32 -77.61 71.47
CA ARG A 828 -38.26 -79.02 71.08
C ARG A 828 -37.40 -79.85 72.02
N THR A 829 -36.39 -79.36 72.67
CA THR A 829 -35.54 -80.07 73.58
C THR A 829 -36.28 -80.24 74.86
N ILE A 830 -37.04 -79.18 75.34
CA ILE A 830 -37.94 -79.30 76.44
C ILE A 830 -39.07 -80.33 76.24
N ASP A 831 -39.65 -80.34 75.02
CA ASP A 831 -40.63 -81.31 74.61
C ASP A 831 -40.11 -82.72 74.50
N LEU A 832 -38.90 -82.95 74.08
CA LEU A 832 -38.17 -84.19 74.06
C LEU A 832 -37.84 -84.70 75.51
N ILE A 833 -37.51 -83.82 76.43
CA ILE A 833 -37.28 -84.17 77.80
C ILE A 833 -38.58 -84.64 78.50
N ARG A 834 -39.68 -83.89 78.24
CA ARG A 834 -41.04 -84.29 78.68
C ARG A 834 -41.56 -85.58 78.08
N ALA A 835 -41.15 -85.92 76.92
CA ALA A 835 -41.54 -87.25 76.25
C ALA A 835 -40.73 -88.43 76.71
N ASN A 836 -39.53 -88.19 77.45
CA ASN A 836 -38.71 -89.23 78.02
C ASN A 836 -38.86 -89.43 79.52
N GLU A 837 -39.69 -88.62 80.20
CA GLU A 837 -40.19 -88.92 81.57
C GLU A 837 -41.53 -89.66 81.43
#